data_a77ce546f00ca63e001f0de7d91ddc24
#
_entry.id   a77ce546f00ca63e001f0de7d91ddc24
#
_cell.length_a   1.000
_cell.length_b   1.000
_cell.length_c   1.000
_cell.angle_alpha   90.00
_cell.angle_beta   90.00
_cell.angle_gamma   90.00
#
_symmetry.space_group_name_H-M   'P 1'
#
loop_
_entity.id
_entity.type
_entity.pdbx_description
1 polymer ?
#
loop_
_entity_poly.entity_id
_entity_poly.type
_entity_poly.pdbx_seq_one_letter_code
_entity_poly.pdbx_strand_id
1 'polypeptide(L)'
;MTQNNPTLGRLLLIISFGWIAVVAFGTQFVAWAAPVFGIQGSPTVAAALLTALEAGLIAGPLLLSSRLLPRSRWRAALECWALAALVPLALAPTRLITPAESQTLLLAQVAVLLVLAALFWRQRVAAVMHAESLALAAACGALLALPWLANGALGSLLDMVLALAGGLLAGVIAAQIGERWVREAESASLSRGGAIWRGGFIIGMVLLIIASGLAANGVQLLLMVAVPAAGWAVVALGYGRDGRNWQAPALLAGLALAAPLALLDTDSIGIVALDPALGQGYFAALLAVGIGWLLAAAALVWRGRWSQTPRVLPWLAGAALVWTGAALLYFASGTPGLYGDRLFVILKDQADVSQASTITNYDERRTFVYRTLAEHATTTQADLRAHLARFGIAAKPYYLVNAVEVPGGILPRLLLVGRGEIDRIIPSPVLRPIDQLPQSEGGGGAAPTEPQWNLTNIRADRVWQDFGARGQGIVIGQSDSGVQWNHPELRDGYRGANGDHNYNWFDPWTGTTAPVDGGGHGTHTLGSVLGNSVGVAPDATWFACANLQRNIGNPALYLDCMQFMLAPHPFGGDPLRDGDPLRSANVLNNSWGCPQEFEGCDPVSLQAAVDNLTAAGIFVVASAGNEGPACNTVAAPIAIYENAFSVGAIDANNDLASFSSVGPVTVDGSGRIKPDIVAPGVDVYSSLPGNGYGGNSGTSMAGPHVAGVVALIWSANPALIGDIARTRQLLQDTAAPFTGEIADSLGSTPGDACLVQLGLGPRPNPIAGYGIVDAYAAVKAAIALR
;
A
#
# COMPACT_ATOMS: atom_id res chain seq x y z
N MET A 1 -17.42 -56.08 -0.64
CA MET A 1 -18.64 -55.57 0.06
C MET A 1 -18.21 -54.55 1.06
N THR A 2 -18.01 -53.29 0.68
CA THR A 2 -17.74 -52.19 1.63
C THR A 2 -19.07 -51.69 2.14
N GLN A 3 -19.41 -52.10 3.39
CA GLN A 3 -20.58 -51.55 4.07
C GLN A 3 -20.53 -50.04 4.07
N ASN A 4 -21.68 -49.42 3.77
CA ASN A 4 -21.91 -47.98 3.93
C ASN A 4 -21.69 -47.61 5.40
N ASN A 5 -20.51 -47.18 5.78
CA ASN A 5 -20.26 -46.74 7.16
C ASN A 5 -20.45 -45.23 7.23
N PRO A 6 -21.66 -44.73 7.60
CA PRO A 6 -21.97 -43.30 7.63
C PRO A 6 -21.13 -42.55 8.69
N THR A 7 -20.60 -43.26 9.66
CA THR A 7 -19.75 -42.69 10.73
C THR A 7 -18.39 -42.29 10.18
N LEU A 8 -17.77 -43.15 9.37
CA LEU A 8 -16.49 -42.84 8.70
C LEU A 8 -16.63 -41.64 7.79
N GLY A 9 -17.70 -41.58 6.98
CA GLY A 9 -17.96 -40.46 6.10
C GLY A 9 -18.11 -39.12 6.84
N ARG A 10 -18.83 -39.13 7.96
CA ARG A 10 -18.97 -37.93 8.82
C ARG A 10 -17.65 -37.50 9.45
N LEU A 11 -16.88 -38.47 9.96
CA LEU A 11 -15.58 -38.21 10.59
C LEU A 11 -14.59 -37.58 9.58
N LEU A 12 -14.48 -38.19 8.39
CA LEU A 12 -13.62 -37.66 7.33
C LEU A 12 -14.04 -36.25 6.92
N LEU A 13 -15.35 -35.95 6.86
CA LEU A 13 -15.83 -34.62 6.51
C LEU A 13 -15.48 -33.57 7.58
N ILE A 14 -15.64 -33.89 8.88
CA ILE A 14 -15.31 -33.00 9.99
C ILE A 14 -13.80 -32.71 10.02
N ILE A 15 -12.98 -33.77 9.89
CA ILE A 15 -11.52 -33.62 9.85
C ILE A 15 -11.10 -32.77 8.62
N SER A 16 -11.67 -33.05 7.46
CA SER A 16 -11.37 -32.30 6.23
C SER A 16 -11.80 -30.86 6.30
N PHE A 17 -12.93 -30.55 6.94
CA PHE A 17 -13.38 -29.19 7.17
C PHE A 17 -12.36 -28.40 7.99
N GLY A 18 -11.94 -28.94 9.14
CA GLY A 18 -10.90 -28.31 9.97
C GLY A 18 -9.56 -28.17 9.24
N TRP A 19 -9.16 -29.23 8.49
CA TRP A 19 -7.94 -29.23 7.71
C TRP A 19 -7.93 -28.11 6.63
N ILE A 20 -9.00 -27.99 5.83
CA ILE A 20 -9.13 -26.95 4.81
C ILE A 20 -9.04 -25.56 5.46
N ALA A 21 -9.77 -25.33 6.56
CA ALA A 21 -9.75 -24.04 7.23
C ALA A 21 -8.33 -23.66 7.71
N VAL A 22 -7.65 -24.58 8.39
CA VAL A 22 -6.29 -24.36 8.91
C VAL A 22 -5.30 -24.12 7.77
N VAL A 23 -5.34 -24.97 6.72
CA VAL A 23 -4.40 -24.84 5.60
C VAL A 23 -4.65 -23.54 4.83
N ALA A 24 -5.90 -23.28 4.43
CA ALA A 24 -6.20 -22.11 3.60
C ALA A 24 -5.92 -20.79 4.36
N PHE A 25 -6.44 -20.61 5.59
CA PHE A 25 -6.14 -19.41 6.36
C PHE A 25 -4.66 -19.30 6.74
N GLY A 26 -4.02 -20.41 7.14
CA GLY A 26 -2.61 -20.41 7.52
C GLY A 26 -1.69 -20.01 6.37
N THR A 27 -1.85 -20.61 5.19
CA THR A 27 -1.00 -20.29 4.03
C THR A 27 -1.25 -18.88 3.52
N GLN A 28 -2.51 -18.43 3.41
CA GLN A 28 -2.82 -17.09 2.94
C GLN A 28 -2.44 -16.00 3.96
N PHE A 29 -2.54 -16.30 5.26
CA PHE A 29 -2.05 -15.39 6.31
C PHE A 29 -0.53 -15.25 6.24
N VAL A 30 0.20 -16.36 6.11
CA VAL A 30 1.67 -16.32 5.97
C VAL A 30 2.07 -15.57 4.68
N ALA A 31 1.39 -15.81 3.57
CA ALA A 31 1.67 -15.12 2.30
C ALA A 31 1.48 -13.60 2.41
N TRP A 32 0.47 -13.17 3.19
CA TRP A 32 0.20 -11.74 3.41
C TRP A 32 1.12 -11.15 4.47
N ALA A 33 1.40 -11.86 5.55
CA ALA A 33 2.16 -11.34 6.69
C ALA A 33 3.68 -11.42 6.50
N ALA A 34 4.18 -12.30 5.61
CA ALA A 34 5.61 -12.49 5.40
C ALA A 34 6.40 -11.20 5.09
N PRO A 35 5.92 -10.30 4.22
CA PRO A 35 6.59 -9.02 3.97
C PRO A 35 6.63 -8.12 5.21
N VAL A 36 5.54 -8.14 6.01
CA VAL A 36 5.40 -7.32 7.23
C VAL A 36 6.40 -7.74 8.31
N PHE A 37 6.70 -9.04 8.37
CA PHE A 37 7.67 -9.59 9.34
C PHE A 37 9.11 -9.69 8.80
N GLY A 38 9.41 -8.98 7.70
CA GLY A 38 10.78 -8.90 7.16
C GLY A 38 11.34 -10.25 6.66
N ILE A 39 10.47 -11.19 6.27
CA ILE A 39 10.90 -12.45 5.68
C ILE A 39 11.53 -12.16 4.32
N GLN A 40 12.84 -12.41 4.20
CA GLN A 40 13.62 -12.14 3.01
C GLN A 40 13.14 -12.94 1.80
N GLY A 41 13.05 -12.30 0.65
CA GLY A 41 12.67 -12.90 -0.63
C GLY A 41 11.63 -12.06 -1.37
N SER A 42 11.29 -12.46 -2.60
CA SER A 42 10.23 -11.79 -3.36
C SER A 42 8.86 -12.16 -2.77
N PRO A 43 8.09 -11.19 -2.23
CA PRO A 43 6.76 -11.45 -1.65
C PRO A 43 5.79 -12.10 -2.64
N THR A 44 5.87 -11.70 -3.92
CA THR A 44 5.02 -12.23 -5.00
C THR A 44 5.33 -13.69 -5.29
N VAL A 45 6.60 -14.08 -5.31
CA VAL A 45 7.02 -15.48 -5.50
C VAL A 45 6.57 -16.33 -4.31
N ALA A 46 6.76 -15.84 -3.08
CA ALA A 46 6.30 -16.54 -1.88
C ALA A 46 4.78 -16.73 -1.90
N ALA A 47 4.00 -15.70 -2.23
CA ALA A 47 2.55 -15.78 -2.35
C ALA A 47 2.10 -16.79 -3.41
N ALA A 48 2.75 -16.82 -4.58
CA ALA A 48 2.45 -17.79 -5.64
C ALA A 48 2.73 -19.22 -5.19
N LEU A 49 3.90 -19.48 -4.57
CA LEU A 49 4.29 -20.81 -4.08
C LEU A 49 3.38 -21.29 -2.94
N LEU A 50 3.04 -20.42 -1.99
CA LEU A 50 2.16 -20.76 -0.86
C LEU A 50 0.74 -21.06 -1.36
N THR A 51 0.22 -20.31 -2.33
CA THR A 51 -1.10 -20.58 -2.94
C THR A 51 -1.11 -21.91 -3.69
N ALA A 52 -0.05 -22.26 -4.42
CA ALA A 52 0.07 -23.55 -5.08
C ALA A 52 0.22 -24.70 -4.06
N LEU A 53 0.99 -24.51 -3.01
CA LEU A 53 1.16 -25.46 -1.90
C LEU A 53 -0.17 -25.73 -1.18
N GLU A 54 -0.91 -24.65 -0.86
CA GLU A 54 -2.26 -24.73 -0.29
C GLU A 54 -3.16 -25.67 -1.11
N ALA A 55 -3.25 -25.40 -2.40
CA ALA A 55 -4.07 -26.20 -3.30
C ALA A 55 -3.68 -27.68 -3.28
N GLY A 56 -2.39 -27.99 -3.28
CA GLY A 56 -1.87 -29.35 -3.16
C GLY A 56 -2.20 -30.02 -1.83
N LEU A 57 -2.00 -29.30 -0.72
CA LEU A 57 -2.30 -29.78 0.64
C LEU A 57 -3.80 -29.98 0.89
N ILE A 58 -4.67 -29.26 0.15
CA ILE A 58 -6.11 -29.47 0.19
C ILE A 58 -6.51 -30.61 -0.73
N ALA A 59 -6.16 -30.57 -2.02
CA ALA A 59 -6.63 -31.53 -2.99
C ALA A 59 -6.13 -32.95 -2.73
N GLY A 60 -4.84 -33.12 -2.43
CA GLY A 60 -4.22 -34.46 -2.26
C GLY A 60 -4.88 -35.31 -1.21
N PRO A 61 -4.93 -34.88 0.07
CA PRO A 61 -5.58 -35.62 1.15
C PRO A 61 -7.07 -35.88 0.91
N LEU A 62 -7.79 -34.90 0.31
CA LEU A 62 -9.22 -35.04 0.03
C LEU A 62 -9.51 -36.08 -1.05
N LEU A 63 -8.72 -36.11 -2.13
CA LEU A 63 -8.86 -37.14 -3.17
C LEU A 63 -8.54 -38.54 -2.62
N LEU A 64 -7.50 -38.62 -1.78
CA LEU A 64 -7.16 -39.89 -1.13
C LEU A 64 -8.29 -40.38 -0.22
N SER A 65 -8.80 -39.49 0.65
CA SER A 65 -9.91 -39.77 1.57
C SER A 65 -11.21 -40.11 0.84
N SER A 66 -11.47 -39.47 -0.32
CA SER A 66 -12.65 -39.78 -1.13
C SER A 66 -12.66 -41.21 -1.65
N ARG A 67 -11.47 -41.77 -1.95
CA ARG A 67 -11.33 -43.16 -2.42
C ARG A 67 -11.63 -44.21 -1.35
N LEU A 68 -11.56 -43.83 -0.06
CA LEU A 68 -11.92 -44.72 1.06
C LEU A 68 -13.44 -44.88 1.22
N LEU A 69 -14.22 -44.04 0.56
CA LEU A 69 -15.67 -44.03 0.66
C LEU A 69 -16.31 -44.61 -0.61
N PRO A 70 -17.40 -45.40 -0.49
CA PRO A 70 -18.23 -45.78 -1.63
C PRO A 70 -18.88 -44.51 -2.23
N ARG A 71 -19.43 -44.66 -3.46
CA ARG A 71 -20.22 -43.58 -4.07
C ARG A 71 -21.32 -43.13 -3.11
N SER A 72 -21.22 -41.94 -2.62
CA SER A 72 -22.12 -41.40 -1.59
C SER A 72 -21.99 -39.87 -1.53
N ARG A 73 -22.96 -39.19 -0.91
CA ARG A 73 -22.91 -37.75 -0.65
C ARG A 73 -21.66 -37.27 0.11
N TRP A 74 -21.06 -38.15 0.95
CA TRP A 74 -19.84 -37.86 1.69
C TRP A 74 -18.62 -37.81 0.75
N ARG A 75 -18.53 -38.76 -0.14
CA ARG A 75 -17.52 -38.79 -1.19
C ARG A 75 -17.67 -37.59 -2.14
N ALA A 76 -18.90 -37.29 -2.57
CA ALA A 76 -19.19 -36.13 -3.42
C ALA A 76 -18.77 -34.80 -2.76
N ALA A 77 -18.94 -34.64 -1.45
CA ALA A 77 -18.46 -33.46 -0.72
C ALA A 77 -16.94 -33.32 -0.76
N LEU A 78 -16.19 -34.40 -0.47
CA LEU A 78 -14.73 -34.40 -0.53
C LEU A 78 -14.22 -34.11 -1.96
N GLU A 79 -14.87 -34.68 -2.97
CA GLU A 79 -14.56 -34.44 -4.39
C GLU A 79 -14.87 -33.00 -4.80
N CYS A 80 -15.95 -32.38 -4.31
CA CYS A 80 -16.25 -30.97 -4.55
C CYS A 80 -15.14 -30.05 -3.98
N TRP A 81 -14.69 -30.31 -2.76
CA TRP A 81 -13.62 -29.53 -2.13
C TRP A 81 -12.27 -29.72 -2.85
N ALA A 82 -11.94 -30.95 -3.23
CA ALA A 82 -10.73 -31.23 -4.00
C ALA A 82 -10.74 -30.56 -5.38
N LEU A 83 -11.90 -30.52 -6.05
CA LEU A 83 -12.05 -29.82 -7.33
C LEU A 83 -11.97 -28.29 -7.15
N ALA A 84 -12.52 -27.73 -6.05
CA ALA A 84 -12.41 -26.33 -5.76
C ALA A 84 -10.95 -25.88 -5.61
N ALA A 85 -10.08 -26.73 -5.07
CA ALA A 85 -8.66 -26.47 -4.93
C ALA A 85 -7.90 -26.31 -6.25
N LEU A 86 -8.48 -26.76 -7.38
CA LEU A 86 -7.91 -26.48 -8.70
C LEU A 86 -7.98 -24.99 -9.08
N VAL A 87 -8.88 -24.22 -8.46
CA VAL A 87 -9.02 -22.79 -8.74
C VAL A 87 -7.83 -22.01 -8.18
N PRO A 88 -7.50 -22.04 -6.86
CA PRO A 88 -6.31 -21.39 -6.37
C PRO A 88 -5.02 -21.94 -7.01
N LEU A 89 -4.94 -23.23 -7.35
CA LEU A 89 -3.79 -23.77 -8.08
C LEU A 89 -3.59 -23.11 -9.45
N ALA A 90 -4.66 -22.94 -10.21
CA ALA A 90 -4.61 -22.29 -11.52
C ALA A 90 -4.36 -20.77 -11.42
N LEU A 91 -4.82 -20.15 -10.34
CA LEU A 91 -4.62 -18.73 -10.08
C LEU A 91 -3.24 -18.41 -9.45
N ALA A 92 -2.55 -19.38 -8.87
CA ALA A 92 -1.27 -19.18 -8.19
C ALA A 92 -0.23 -18.41 -9.04
N PRO A 93 -0.03 -18.65 -10.34
CA PRO A 93 0.90 -17.88 -11.16
C PRO A 93 0.54 -16.39 -11.27
N THR A 94 -0.74 -16.01 -11.12
CA THR A 94 -1.15 -14.60 -11.18
C THR A 94 -0.65 -13.80 -9.98
N ARG A 95 -0.28 -14.47 -8.86
CA ARG A 95 0.32 -13.85 -7.68
C ARG A 95 1.75 -13.33 -7.89
N LEU A 96 2.36 -13.65 -9.05
CA LEU A 96 3.65 -13.05 -9.47
C LEU A 96 3.48 -11.59 -9.92
N ILE A 97 2.25 -11.15 -10.19
CA ILE A 97 1.92 -9.76 -10.49
C ILE A 97 1.88 -8.99 -9.17
N THR A 98 2.61 -7.88 -9.13
CA THR A 98 2.64 -7.03 -7.92
C THR A 98 1.25 -6.47 -7.58
N PRO A 99 0.89 -6.32 -6.29
CA PRO A 99 -0.36 -5.65 -5.87
C PRO A 99 -0.54 -4.26 -6.49
N ALA A 100 0.53 -3.48 -6.63
CA ALA A 100 0.51 -2.16 -7.29
C ALA A 100 0.00 -2.19 -8.75
N GLU A 101 -0.11 -3.37 -9.37
CA GLU A 101 -0.74 -3.58 -10.67
C GLU A 101 -2.09 -4.30 -10.55
N SER A 102 -2.99 -3.80 -9.70
CA SER A 102 -4.27 -4.44 -9.36
C SER A 102 -5.13 -4.76 -10.59
N GLN A 103 -5.18 -3.89 -11.60
CA GLN A 103 -5.90 -4.14 -12.86
C GLN A 103 -5.31 -5.29 -13.67
N THR A 104 -3.98 -5.36 -13.77
CA THR A 104 -3.28 -6.43 -14.48
C THR A 104 -3.51 -7.77 -13.77
N LEU A 105 -3.47 -7.77 -12.44
CA LEU A 105 -3.78 -8.94 -11.61
C LEU A 105 -5.21 -9.44 -11.85
N LEU A 106 -6.22 -8.56 -11.75
CA LEU A 106 -7.63 -8.93 -11.97
C LEU A 106 -7.86 -9.43 -13.40
N LEU A 107 -7.26 -8.80 -14.40
CA LEU A 107 -7.36 -9.24 -15.80
C LEU A 107 -6.79 -10.64 -15.98
N ALA A 108 -5.61 -10.94 -15.42
CA ALA A 108 -5.01 -12.26 -15.47
C ALA A 108 -5.88 -13.31 -14.76
N GLN A 109 -6.44 -12.98 -13.61
CA GLN A 109 -7.37 -13.85 -12.88
C GLN A 109 -8.64 -14.12 -13.66
N VAL A 110 -9.25 -13.10 -14.27
CA VAL A 110 -10.43 -13.25 -15.14
C VAL A 110 -10.13 -14.17 -16.33
N ALA A 111 -8.96 -14.01 -16.96
CA ALA A 111 -8.56 -14.88 -18.09
C ALA A 111 -8.45 -16.35 -17.66
N VAL A 112 -7.81 -16.63 -16.52
CA VAL A 112 -7.70 -18.00 -15.98
C VAL A 112 -9.07 -18.56 -15.60
N LEU A 113 -9.91 -17.77 -14.93
CA LEU A 113 -11.26 -18.20 -14.55
C LEU A 113 -12.15 -18.47 -15.77
N LEU A 114 -12.01 -17.71 -16.85
CA LEU A 114 -12.73 -17.95 -18.10
C LEU A 114 -12.37 -19.31 -18.69
N VAL A 115 -11.08 -19.66 -18.72
CA VAL A 115 -10.62 -20.99 -19.18
C VAL A 115 -11.18 -22.09 -18.28
N LEU A 116 -11.09 -21.94 -16.96
CA LEU A 116 -11.64 -22.91 -16.01
C LEU A 116 -13.15 -23.06 -16.16
N ALA A 117 -13.89 -21.95 -16.25
CA ALA A 117 -15.33 -21.98 -16.45
C ALA A 117 -15.70 -22.72 -17.76
N ALA A 118 -14.95 -22.50 -18.85
CA ALA A 118 -15.15 -23.20 -20.11
C ALA A 118 -14.86 -24.71 -20.01
N LEU A 119 -13.82 -25.12 -19.29
CA LEU A 119 -13.50 -26.53 -19.04
C LEU A 119 -14.61 -27.22 -18.22
N PHE A 120 -15.10 -26.58 -17.20
CA PHE A 120 -16.23 -27.09 -16.40
C PHE A 120 -17.53 -27.11 -17.23
N TRP A 121 -17.73 -26.17 -18.18
CA TRP A 121 -18.94 -26.05 -19.01
C TRP A 121 -19.19 -27.25 -19.93
N ARG A 122 -18.15 -27.90 -20.45
CA ARG A 122 -18.24 -28.99 -21.42
C ARG A 122 -19.03 -30.23 -20.94
N GLN A 123 -19.41 -30.33 -19.67
CA GLN A 123 -20.05 -31.50 -19.05
C GLN A 123 -21.57 -31.34 -18.83
N ARG A 124 -22.28 -30.43 -19.53
CA ARG A 124 -23.60 -29.92 -19.08
C ARG A 124 -24.84 -30.47 -19.82
N VAL A 125 -25.89 -30.58 -18.98
CA VAL A 125 -27.30 -30.69 -19.41
C VAL A 125 -27.86 -29.29 -19.60
N ALA A 126 -28.80 -29.10 -20.60
CA ALA A 126 -29.43 -27.82 -20.84
C ALA A 126 -30.14 -27.29 -19.58
N ALA A 127 -29.84 -26.01 -19.23
CA ALA A 127 -30.40 -25.35 -18.06
C ALA A 127 -31.80 -24.81 -18.34
N VAL A 128 -32.67 -24.82 -17.33
CA VAL A 128 -33.96 -24.12 -17.38
C VAL A 128 -33.79 -22.82 -16.57
N MET A 129 -34.00 -21.69 -17.24
CA MET A 129 -33.88 -20.37 -16.62
C MET A 129 -35.16 -20.03 -15.86
N HIS A 130 -35.04 -19.72 -14.57
CA HIS A 130 -36.14 -19.29 -13.70
C HIS A 130 -35.91 -17.83 -13.30
N ALA A 131 -36.60 -16.90 -13.94
CA ALA A 131 -36.42 -15.47 -13.75
C ALA A 131 -36.66 -15.02 -12.31
N GLU A 132 -37.59 -15.64 -11.60
CA GLU A 132 -37.86 -15.38 -10.18
C GLU A 132 -36.68 -15.78 -9.28
N SER A 133 -36.01 -16.87 -9.58
CA SER A 133 -34.83 -17.31 -8.82
C SER A 133 -33.63 -16.41 -9.07
N LEU A 134 -33.46 -15.91 -10.31
CA LEU A 134 -32.44 -14.93 -10.65
C LEU A 134 -32.68 -13.59 -9.96
N ALA A 135 -33.94 -13.10 -9.96
CA ALA A 135 -34.28 -11.87 -9.26
C ALA A 135 -34.00 -11.99 -7.75
N LEU A 136 -34.34 -13.12 -7.14
CA LEU A 136 -34.05 -13.37 -5.75
C LEU A 136 -32.52 -13.46 -5.47
N ALA A 137 -31.79 -14.14 -6.35
CA ALA A 137 -30.31 -14.19 -6.27
C ALA A 137 -29.69 -12.80 -6.37
N ALA A 138 -30.19 -11.95 -7.26
CA ALA A 138 -29.76 -10.57 -7.42
C ALA A 138 -30.05 -9.72 -6.17
N ALA A 139 -31.25 -9.88 -5.56
CA ALA A 139 -31.59 -9.20 -4.31
C ALA A 139 -30.73 -9.64 -3.14
N CYS A 140 -30.49 -10.95 -2.97
CA CYS A 140 -29.59 -11.48 -1.94
C CYS A 140 -28.14 -11.03 -2.15
N GLY A 141 -27.69 -10.99 -3.41
CA GLY A 141 -26.37 -10.48 -3.77
C GLY A 141 -26.19 -9.00 -3.43
N ALA A 142 -27.22 -8.17 -3.68
CA ALA A 142 -27.21 -6.77 -3.27
C ALA A 142 -27.12 -6.61 -1.74
N LEU A 143 -27.86 -7.43 -0.97
CA LEU A 143 -27.76 -7.41 0.50
C LEU A 143 -26.35 -7.76 0.98
N LEU A 144 -25.69 -8.76 0.39
CA LEU A 144 -24.30 -9.12 0.71
C LEU A 144 -23.30 -8.03 0.28
N ALA A 145 -23.66 -7.19 -0.68
CA ALA A 145 -22.83 -6.07 -1.11
C ALA A 145 -22.94 -4.83 -0.19
N LEU A 146 -24.02 -4.69 0.60
CA LEU A 146 -24.26 -3.49 1.41
C LEU A 146 -23.09 -3.08 2.32
N PRO A 147 -22.45 -3.99 3.09
CA PRO A 147 -21.34 -3.61 3.95
C PRO A 147 -20.16 -3.02 3.18
N TRP A 148 -19.91 -3.55 1.99
CA TRP A 148 -18.81 -3.10 1.12
C TRP A 148 -19.13 -1.76 0.47
N LEU A 149 -20.38 -1.53 0.07
CA LEU A 149 -20.86 -0.26 -0.46
C LEU A 149 -20.85 0.87 0.57
N ALA A 150 -21.08 0.53 1.84
CA ALA A 150 -21.06 1.51 2.93
C ALA A 150 -19.63 1.89 3.38
N ASN A 151 -18.64 1.00 3.19
CA ASN A 151 -17.30 1.15 3.76
C ASN A 151 -16.18 1.11 2.70
N GLY A 152 -16.48 0.91 1.43
CA GLY A 152 -15.49 0.83 0.36
C GLY A 152 -15.71 1.88 -0.72
N ALA A 153 -14.77 1.95 -1.65
CA ALA A 153 -14.84 2.83 -2.81
C ALA A 153 -14.63 2.04 -4.10
N LEU A 154 -15.35 2.42 -5.15
CA LEU A 154 -15.21 1.78 -6.46
C LEU A 154 -13.87 2.15 -7.11
N GLY A 155 -13.25 1.18 -7.77
CA GLY A 155 -12.12 1.42 -8.66
C GLY A 155 -12.53 2.11 -9.96
N SER A 156 -11.70 2.03 -10.99
CA SER A 156 -12.06 2.49 -12.32
C SER A 156 -13.21 1.67 -12.90
N LEU A 157 -13.80 2.15 -14.00
CA LEU A 157 -14.81 1.36 -14.72
C LEU A 157 -14.30 -0.02 -15.15
N LEU A 158 -13.01 -0.11 -15.51
CA LEU A 158 -12.38 -1.37 -15.87
C LEU A 158 -12.29 -2.30 -14.65
N ASP A 159 -11.88 -1.79 -13.49
CA ASP A 159 -11.80 -2.57 -12.25
C ASP A 159 -13.16 -3.16 -11.88
N MET A 160 -14.22 -2.37 -12.00
CA MET A 160 -15.59 -2.82 -11.77
C MET A 160 -15.99 -3.96 -12.71
N VAL A 161 -15.69 -3.81 -14.01
CA VAL A 161 -16.01 -4.83 -15.02
C VAL A 161 -15.22 -6.11 -14.75
N LEU A 162 -13.92 -6.00 -14.42
CA LEU A 162 -13.07 -7.15 -14.11
C LEU A 162 -13.50 -7.84 -12.81
N ALA A 163 -13.82 -7.08 -11.78
CA ALA A 163 -14.32 -7.63 -10.50
C ALA A 163 -15.66 -8.38 -10.68
N LEU A 164 -16.59 -7.79 -11.44
CA LEU A 164 -17.85 -8.44 -11.78
C LEU A 164 -17.62 -9.70 -12.61
N ALA A 165 -16.80 -9.64 -13.64
CA ALA A 165 -16.48 -10.79 -14.49
C ALA A 165 -15.79 -11.90 -13.67
N GLY A 166 -14.78 -11.57 -12.88
CA GLY A 166 -14.06 -12.50 -12.01
C GLY A 166 -14.98 -13.17 -10.99
N GLY A 167 -15.77 -12.37 -10.28
CA GLY A 167 -16.75 -12.88 -9.32
C GLY A 167 -17.79 -13.79 -9.96
N LEU A 168 -18.39 -13.36 -11.08
CA LEU A 168 -19.40 -14.16 -11.79
C LEU A 168 -18.83 -15.48 -12.36
N LEU A 169 -17.62 -15.47 -12.94
CA LEU A 169 -16.95 -16.68 -13.40
C LEU A 169 -16.63 -17.62 -12.23
N ALA A 170 -16.13 -17.11 -11.13
CA ALA A 170 -15.88 -17.90 -9.91
C ALA A 170 -17.20 -18.48 -9.34
N GLY A 171 -18.28 -17.69 -9.37
CA GLY A 171 -19.63 -18.14 -8.98
C GLY A 171 -20.16 -19.25 -9.88
N VAL A 172 -19.94 -19.14 -11.19
CA VAL A 172 -20.24 -20.21 -12.16
C VAL A 172 -19.48 -21.50 -11.84
N ILE A 173 -18.18 -21.40 -11.57
CA ILE A 173 -17.34 -22.55 -11.20
C ILE A 173 -17.84 -23.16 -9.88
N ALA A 174 -18.10 -22.33 -8.86
CA ALA A 174 -18.62 -22.79 -7.56
C ALA A 174 -19.95 -23.54 -7.69
N ALA A 175 -20.89 -22.98 -8.46
CA ALA A 175 -22.19 -23.61 -8.70
C ALA A 175 -22.04 -24.95 -9.42
N GLN A 176 -21.14 -25.06 -10.38
CA GLN A 176 -20.89 -26.28 -11.15
C GLN A 176 -20.25 -27.37 -10.31
N ILE A 177 -19.30 -27.01 -9.47
CA ILE A 177 -18.69 -27.95 -8.52
C ILE A 177 -19.75 -28.42 -7.52
N GLY A 178 -20.54 -27.50 -6.97
CA GLY A 178 -21.57 -27.77 -5.99
C GLY A 178 -22.73 -28.62 -6.50
N GLU A 179 -23.06 -28.55 -7.79
CA GLU A 179 -24.11 -29.34 -8.42
C GLU A 179 -23.90 -30.85 -8.22
N ARG A 180 -22.66 -31.34 -8.21
CA ARG A 180 -22.34 -32.74 -7.95
C ARG A 180 -22.87 -33.20 -6.60
N TRP A 181 -22.67 -32.41 -5.57
CA TRP A 181 -23.17 -32.76 -4.23
C TRP A 181 -24.70 -32.65 -4.15
N VAL A 182 -25.30 -31.63 -4.78
CA VAL A 182 -26.75 -31.44 -4.81
C VAL A 182 -27.45 -32.67 -5.43
N ARG A 183 -26.96 -33.19 -6.55
CA ARG A 183 -27.49 -34.39 -7.20
C ARG A 183 -27.42 -35.61 -6.27
N GLU A 184 -26.29 -35.83 -5.61
CA GLU A 184 -26.14 -36.95 -4.68
C GLU A 184 -27.03 -36.77 -3.43
N ALA A 185 -27.27 -35.57 -2.98
CA ALA A 185 -28.15 -35.26 -1.88
C ALA A 185 -29.64 -35.51 -2.24
N GLU A 186 -30.04 -35.20 -3.47
CA GLU A 186 -31.39 -35.47 -4.01
C GLU A 186 -31.61 -36.98 -4.17
N SER A 187 -30.65 -37.69 -4.75
CA SER A 187 -30.71 -39.16 -4.91
C SER A 187 -30.78 -39.88 -3.56
N ALA A 188 -30.20 -39.32 -2.51
CA ALA A 188 -30.24 -39.83 -1.14
C ALA A 188 -31.54 -39.49 -0.38
N SER A 189 -32.55 -38.88 -1.03
CA SER A 189 -33.86 -38.53 -0.49
C SER A 189 -33.76 -37.67 0.80
N LEU A 190 -32.79 -36.77 0.90
CA LEU A 190 -32.68 -35.84 2.01
C LEU A 190 -33.88 -34.89 2.06
N SER A 191 -34.39 -34.61 3.26
CA SER A 191 -35.33 -33.50 3.40
C SER A 191 -34.69 -32.19 2.95
N ARG A 192 -35.49 -31.31 2.34
CA ARG A 192 -35.01 -30.05 1.80
C ARG A 192 -34.24 -29.21 2.84
N GLY A 193 -34.76 -29.07 4.05
CA GLY A 193 -34.06 -28.40 5.15
C GLY A 193 -32.73 -29.06 5.54
N GLY A 194 -32.72 -30.42 5.55
CA GLY A 194 -31.49 -31.19 5.81
C GLY A 194 -30.43 -31.03 4.70
N ALA A 195 -30.86 -30.89 3.43
CA ALA A 195 -29.98 -30.64 2.33
C ALA A 195 -29.41 -29.19 2.36
N ILE A 196 -30.25 -28.19 2.63
CA ILE A 196 -29.82 -26.80 2.78
C ILE A 196 -28.81 -26.69 3.94
N TRP A 197 -29.11 -27.29 5.10
CA TRP A 197 -28.23 -27.24 6.26
C TRP A 197 -26.84 -27.82 5.96
N ARG A 198 -26.77 -29.02 5.44
CA ARG A 198 -25.49 -29.71 5.18
C ARG A 198 -24.79 -29.14 3.94
N GLY A 199 -25.55 -28.83 2.90
CA GLY A 199 -25.05 -28.25 1.67
C GLY A 199 -24.43 -26.89 1.86
N GLY A 200 -25.00 -26.09 2.78
CA GLY A 200 -24.45 -24.78 3.13
C GLY A 200 -23.02 -24.85 3.64
N PHE A 201 -22.69 -25.82 4.48
CA PHE A 201 -21.30 -26.06 4.90
C PHE A 201 -20.41 -26.51 3.74
N ILE A 202 -20.92 -27.38 2.87
CA ILE A 202 -20.13 -27.92 1.75
C ILE A 202 -19.85 -26.85 0.73
N ILE A 203 -20.88 -26.08 0.33
CA ILE A 203 -20.72 -24.99 -0.64
C ILE A 203 -20.01 -23.79 -0.03
N GLY A 204 -20.24 -23.49 1.25
CA GLY A 204 -19.47 -22.48 1.97
C GLY A 204 -17.96 -22.76 1.92
N MET A 205 -17.57 -24.02 2.08
CA MET A 205 -16.17 -24.42 1.98
C MET A 205 -15.63 -24.38 0.53
N VAL A 206 -16.46 -24.69 -0.48
CA VAL A 206 -16.11 -24.48 -1.89
C VAL A 206 -15.83 -23.00 -2.14
N LEU A 207 -16.68 -22.11 -1.64
CA LEU A 207 -16.52 -20.67 -1.76
C LEU A 207 -15.26 -20.17 -1.04
N LEU A 208 -14.96 -20.70 0.15
CA LEU A 208 -13.73 -20.39 0.89
C LEU A 208 -12.47 -20.72 0.09
N ILE A 209 -12.42 -21.97 -0.45
CA ILE A 209 -11.27 -22.43 -1.23
C ILE A 209 -11.11 -21.61 -2.52
N ILE A 210 -12.20 -21.26 -3.20
CA ILE A 210 -12.14 -20.41 -4.40
C ILE A 210 -11.67 -19.00 -4.03
N ALA A 211 -12.18 -18.45 -2.93
CA ALA A 211 -11.83 -17.11 -2.42
C ALA A 211 -10.34 -16.97 -2.10
N SER A 212 -9.69 -18.04 -1.59
CA SER A 212 -8.26 -18.01 -1.26
C SER A 212 -7.35 -17.74 -2.48
N GLY A 213 -7.81 -18.12 -3.68
CA GLY A 213 -7.08 -17.86 -4.93
C GLY A 213 -7.32 -16.48 -5.54
N LEU A 214 -8.38 -15.77 -5.16
CA LEU A 214 -8.77 -14.48 -5.75
C LEU A 214 -8.03 -13.32 -5.08
N ALA A 215 -7.90 -12.21 -5.81
CA ALA A 215 -7.24 -10.99 -5.37
C ALA A 215 -5.81 -11.23 -4.82
N ALA A 216 -5.28 -10.34 -4.01
CA ALA A 216 -3.97 -10.44 -3.35
C ALA A 216 -3.95 -9.58 -2.08
N ASN A 217 -2.81 -9.52 -1.41
CA ASN A 217 -2.44 -8.57 -0.34
C ASN A 217 -3.50 -8.39 0.76
N GLY A 218 -4.14 -9.48 1.20
CA GLY A 218 -5.11 -9.47 2.30
C GLY A 218 -6.58 -9.46 1.85
N VAL A 219 -6.94 -9.01 0.65
CA VAL A 219 -8.33 -9.04 0.15
C VAL A 219 -8.86 -10.47 0.11
N GLN A 220 -8.04 -11.46 -0.24
CA GLN A 220 -8.41 -12.88 -0.20
C GLN A 220 -8.83 -13.33 1.20
N LEU A 221 -8.18 -12.84 2.27
CA LEU A 221 -8.54 -13.19 3.65
C LEU A 221 -9.93 -12.68 4.01
N LEU A 222 -10.26 -11.46 3.58
CA LEU A 222 -11.59 -10.87 3.78
C LEU A 222 -12.66 -11.65 3.00
N LEU A 223 -12.37 -12.05 1.76
CA LEU A 223 -13.23 -12.92 0.96
C LEU A 223 -13.46 -14.27 1.65
N MET A 224 -12.40 -14.91 2.15
CA MET A 224 -12.48 -16.20 2.87
C MET A 224 -13.32 -16.12 4.15
N VAL A 225 -13.38 -14.97 4.79
CA VAL A 225 -14.25 -14.74 5.96
C VAL A 225 -15.69 -14.48 5.52
N ALA A 226 -15.92 -13.56 4.59
CA ALA A 226 -17.25 -13.03 4.28
C ALA A 226 -18.12 -14.00 3.46
N VAL A 227 -17.56 -14.65 2.45
CA VAL A 227 -18.34 -15.34 1.40
C VAL A 227 -18.87 -16.71 1.80
N PRO A 228 -18.22 -17.53 2.64
CA PRO A 228 -18.71 -18.85 3.01
C PRO A 228 -20.14 -18.87 3.57
N ALA A 229 -20.53 -17.82 4.30
CA ALA A 229 -21.87 -17.70 4.88
C ALA A 229 -22.99 -17.66 3.81
N ALA A 230 -22.69 -17.26 2.58
CA ALA A 230 -23.64 -17.29 1.46
C ALA A 230 -23.98 -18.72 0.99
N GLY A 231 -23.17 -19.71 1.34
CA GLY A 231 -23.32 -21.10 0.88
C GLY A 231 -24.70 -21.70 1.13
N TRP A 232 -25.36 -21.36 2.23
CA TRP A 232 -26.71 -21.82 2.54
C TRP A 232 -27.78 -21.26 1.60
N ALA A 233 -27.69 -19.97 1.29
CA ALA A 233 -28.60 -19.34 0.33
C ALA A 233 -28.35 -19.85 -1.10
N VAL A 234 -27.09 -20.10 -1.48
CA VAL A 234 -26.68 -20.69 -2.75
C VAL A 234 -27.32 -22.07 -2.92
N VAL A 235 -27.24 -22.96 -1.90
CA VAL A 235 -27.88 -24.29 -1.92
C VAL A 235 -29.41 -24.18 -1.97
N ALA A 236 -30.01 -23.26 -1.23
CA ALA A 236 -31.46 -23.08 -1.20
C ALA A 236 -32.03 -22.67 -2.57
N LEU A 237 -31.27 -21.92 -3.36
CA LEU A 237 -31.63 -21.54 -4.72
C LEU A 237 -31.47 -22.68 -5.75
N GLY A 238 -30.50 -23.59 -5.53
CA GLY A 238 -30.19 -24.70 -6.45
C GLY A 238 -30.97 -25.97 -6.20
N TYR A 239 -31.40 -26.24 -4.94
CA TYR A 239 -32.02 -27.51 -4.55
C TYR A 239 -33.51 -27.61 -4.90
N GLY A 240 -33.93 -28.74 -5.48
CA GLY A 240 -35.35 -29.08 -5.66
C GLY A 240 -36.01 -28.52 -6.92
N ARG A 241 -35.25 -28.24 -7.97
CA ARG A 241 -35.76 -27.90 -9.31
C ARG A 241 -35.01 -28.69 -10.38
N ASP A 242 -35.24 -30.01 -10.44
CA ASP A 242 -34.76 -30.92 -11.48
C ASP A 242 -33.24 -30.87 -11.77
N GLY A 243 -32.41 -30.38 -10.82
CA GLY A 243 -30.97 -30.26 -10.93
C GLY A 243 -30.49 -29.30 -12.06
N ARG A 244 -31.38 -28.52 -12.66
CA ARG A 244 -31.10 -27.68 -13.85
C ARG A 244 -30.99 -26.19 -13.58
N ASN A 245 -31.31 -25.73 -12.36
CA ASN A 245 -31.25 -24.31 -11.98
C ASN A 245 -29.91 -23.97 -11.30
N TRP A 246 -28.84 -23.92 -12.05
CA TRP A 246 -27.52 -23.54 -11.55
C TRP A 246 -27.23 -22.04 -11.68
N GLN A 247 -27.99 -21.32 -12.52
CA GLN A 247 -27.72 -19.91 -12.81
C GLN A 247 -27.95 -19.00 -11.60
N ALA A 248 -29.03 -19.22 -10.84
CA ALA A 248 -29.32 -18.41 -9.66
C ALA A 248 -28.26 -18.63 -8.54
N PRO A 249 -27.86 -19.87 -8.21
CA PRO A 249 -26.70 -20.14 -7.35
C PRO A 249 -25.42 -19.46 -7.82
N ALA A 250 -25.12 -19.54 -9.14
CA ALA A 250 -23.94 -18.91 -9.73
C ALA A 250 -23.96 -17.41 -9.61
N LEU A 251 -25.12 -16.78 -9.88
CA LEU A 251 -25.30 -15.33 -9.76
C LEU A 251 -25.09 -14.86 -8.30
N LEU A 252 -25.70 -15.55 -7.33
CA LEU A 252 -25.56 -15.18 -5.93
C LEU A 252 -24.10 -15.32 -5.44
N ALA A 253 -23.47 -16.47 -5.72
CA ALA A 253 -22.08 -16.70 -5.37
C ALA A 253 -21.15 -15.68 -6.05
N GLY A 254 -21.43 -15.38 -7.33
CA GLY A 254 -20.68 -14.42 -8.12
C GLY A 254 -20.76 -13.00 -7.57
N LEU A 255 -21.97 -12.53 -7.22
CA LEU A 255 -22.14 -11.20 -6.61
C LEU A 255 -21.50 -11.09 -5.23
N ALA A 256 -21.57 -12.16 -4.42
CA ALA A 256 -20.91 -12.20 -3.11
C ALA A 256 -19.38 -12.08 -3.22
N LEU A 257 -18.78 -12.67 -4.27
CA LEU A 257 -17.35 -12.56 -4.55
C LEU A 257 -16.98 -11.24 -5.21
N ALA A 258 -17.84 -10.72 -6.10
CA ALA A 258 -17.55 -9.52 -6.88
C ALA A 258 -17.57 -8.23 -6.03
N ALA A 259 -18.43 -8.14 -5.03
CA ALA A 259 -18.61 -6.92 -4.25
C ALA A 259 -17.31 -6.45 -3.54
N PRO A 260 -16.62 -7.31 -2.75
CA PRO A 260 -15.34 -6.89 -2.18
C PRO A 260 -14.25 -6.64 -3.24
N LEU A 261 -14.21 -7.42 -4.33
CA LEU A 261 -13.25 -7.21 -5.42
C LEU A 261 -13.43 -5.85 -6.13
N ALA A 262 -14.66 -5.33 -6.19
CA ALA A 262 -14.95 -4.05 -6.84
C ALA A 262 -14.71 -2.85 -5.92
N LEU A 263 -14.89 -3.03 -4.61
CA LEU A 263 -14.97 -1.95 -3.63
C LEU A 263 -13.73 -1.83 -2.74
N LEU A 264 -12.87 -2.85 -2.72
CA LEU A 264 -11.60 -2.85 -1.99
C LEU A 264 -10.44 -2.92 -2.96
N ASP A 265 -9.39 -2.18 -2.65
CA ASP A 265 -8.11 -2.29 -3.33
C ASP A 265 -7.16 -3.23 -2.57
N THR A 266 -6.29 -3.92 -3.31
CA THR A 266 -5.24 -4.76 -2.76
C THR A 266 -4.24 -3.94 -1.94
N ASP A 267 -3.92 -2.71 -2.37
CA ASP A 267 -2.99 -1.84 -1.68
C ASP A 267 -3.60 -1.27 -0.40
N SER A 268 -4.86 -0.84 -0.46
CA SER A 268 -5.57 -0.27 0.70
C SER A 268 -5.67 -1.25 1.86
N ILE A 269 -5.82 -2.57 1.61
CA ILE A 269 -5.97 -3.57 2.67
C ILE A 269 -4.67 -3.85 3.40
N GLY A 270 -3.53 -3.83 2.72
CA GLY A 270 -2.22 -3.98 3.38
C GLY A 270 -2.02 -2.93 4.47
N ILE A 271 -2.42 -1.69 4.19
CA ILE A 271 -2.30 -0.56 5.12
C ILE A 271 -3.30 -0.66 6.26
N VAL A 272 -4.58 -0.94 5.95
CA VAL A 272 -5.64 -1.08 6.94
C VAL A 272 -5.35 -2.21 7.93
N ALA A 273 -4.69 -3.29 7.48
CA ALA A 273 -4.32 -4.41 8.33
C ALA A 273 -3.23 -4.06 9.35
N LEU A 274 -2.38 -3.08 9.05
CA LEU A 274 -1.34 -2.58 9.94
C LEU A 274 -1.85 -1.47 10.88
N ASP A 275 -3.05 -0.95 10.65
CA ASP A 275 -3.67 0.07 11.48
C ASP A 275 -4.25 -0.56 12.76
N PRO A 276 -3.90 -0.06 13.96
CA PRO A 276 -4.48 -0.53 15.22
C PRO A 276 -5.99 -0.29 15.33
N ALA A 277 -6.56 0.67 14.61
CA ALA A 277 -8.00 0.79 14.42
C ALA A 277 -8.44 -0.25 13.40
N LEU A 278 -8.79 -1.45 13.81
CA LEU A 278 -9.34 -2.55 13.00
C LEU A 278 -10.18 -2.01 11.83
N GLY A 279 -9.58 -2.05 10.65
CA GLY A 279 -10.07 -1.30 9.51
C GLY A 279 -11.47 -1.68 9.09
N GLN A 280 -12.11 -0.75 8.46
CA GLN A 280 -13.49 -0.85 7.96
C GLN A 280 -13.70 -2.06 7.04
N GLY A 281 -12.63 -2.53 6.35
CA GLY A 281 -12.68 -3.76 5.57
C GLY A 281 -13.00 -5.00 6.39
N TYR A 282 -12.42 -5.12 7.59
CA TYR A 282 -12.73 -6.22 8.52
C TYR A 282 -14.15 -6.11 9.08
N PHE A 283 -14.58 -4.90 9.42
CA PHE A 283 -15.93 -4.64 9.87
C PHE A 283 -16.96 -4.96 8.78
N ALA A 284 -16.70 -4.56 7.54
CA ALA A 284 -17.53 -4.91 6.39
C ALA A 284 -17.62 -6.42 6.17
N ALA A 285 -16.50 -7.15 6.32
CA ALA A 285 -16.48 -8.62 6.23
C ALA A 285 -17.35 -9.26 7.31
N LEU A 286 -17.25 -8.82 8.56
CA LEU A 286 -18.06 -9.33 9.68
C LEU A 286 -19.56 -9.05 9.49
N LEU A 287 -19.91 -7.85 8.99
CA LEU A 287 -21.31 -7.53 8.64
C LEU A 287 -21.81 -8.42 7.50
N ALA A 288 -20.98 -8.68 6.47
CA ALA A 288 -21.33 -9.58 5.37
C ALA A 288 -21.57 -11.02 5.87
N VAL A 289 -20.79 -11.51 6.84
CA VAL A 289 -21.03 -12.79 7.53
C VAL A 289 -22.40 -12.77 8.22
N GLY A 290 -22.72 -11.71 8.97
CA GLY A 290 -24.01 -11.55 9.65
C GLY A 290 -25.19 -11.60 8.68
N ILE A 291 -25.11 -10.86 7.57
CA ILE A 291 -26.11 -10.88 6.50
C ILE A 291 -26.20 -12.28 5.87
N GLY A 292 -25.08 -12.94 5.60
CA GLY A 292 -25.03 -14.31 5.08
C GLY A 292 -25.76 -15.28 6.00
N TRP A 293 -25.59 -15.19 7.30
CA TRP A 293 -26.31 -16.00 8.28
C TRP A 293 -27.81 -15.67 8.37
N LEU A 294 -28.20 -14.40 8.21
CA LEU A 294 -29.62 -14.02 8.14
C LEU A 294 -30.28 -14.61 6.88
N LEU A 295 -29.59 -14.56 5.74
CA LEU A 295 -30.06 -15.22 4.51
C LEU A 295 -30.13 -16.74 4.68
N ALA A 296 -29.18 -17.36 5.38
CA ALA A 296 -29.18 -18.77 5.71
C ALA A 296 -30.39 -19.15 6.57
N ALA A 297 -30.67 -18.37 7.61
CA ALA A 297 -31.83 -18.55 8.47
C ALA A 297 -33.15 -18.43 7.71
N ALA A 298 -33.26 -17.38 6.87
CA ALA A 298 -34.42 -17.19 5.99
C ALA A 298 -34.60 -18.37 5.01
N ALA A 299 -33.51 -18.87 4.42
CA ALA A 299 -33.53 -20.03 3.54
C ALA A 299 -34.02 -21.31 4.22
N LEU A 300 -33.63 -21.51 5.48
CA LEU A 300 -34.05 -22.67 6.30
C LEU A 300 -35.51 -22.56 6.76
N VAL A 301 -35.95 -21.37 7.22
CA VAL A 301 -37.33 -21.12 7.66
C VAL A 301 -38.32 -21.28 6.52
N TRP A 302 -38.05 -20.69 5.39
CA TRP A 302 -38.95 -20.77 4.23
C TRP A 302 -38.82 -22.05 3.44
N ARG A 303 -37.86 -22.90 3.76
CA ARG A 303 -37.67 -24.25 3.19
C ARG A 303 -37.84 -24.29 1.67
N GLY A 304 -37.42 -23.21 0.99
CA GLY A 304 -37.47 -23.09 -0.46
C GLY A 304 -38.85 -22.88 -1.07
N ARG A 305 -39.85 -22.45 -0.30
CA ARG A 305 -41.13 -21.98 -0.85
C ARG A 305 -40.95 -20.76 -1.77
N TRP A 306 -39.76 -20.14 -1.73
CA TRP A 306 -39.39 -19.00 -2.59
C TRP A 306 -39.51 -19.31 -4.08
N SER A 307 -39.45 -20.55 -4.47
CA SER A 307 -39.43 -20.96 -5.86
C SER A 307 -40.79 -21.40 -6.42
N GLN A 308 -41.86 -21.33 -5.64
CA GLN A 308 -43.16 -21.85 -6.05
C GLN A 308 -44.18 -20.77 -6.49
N THR A 309 -43.80 -19.49 -6.42
CA THR A 309 -44.70 -18.42 -6.87
C THR A 309 -44.49 -18.13 -8.35
N PRO A 310 -45.57 -18.21 -9.20
CA PRO A 310 -45.44 -18.00 -10.64
C PRO A 310 -45.33 -16.53 -11.04
N ARG A 311 -45.24 -15.60 -10.10
CA ARG A 311 -45.26 -14.15 -10.37
C ARG A 311 -43.81 -13.61 -10.31
N VAL A 312 -43.21 -13.38 -11.46
CA VAL A 312 -41.86 -12.82 -11.62
C VAL A 312 -41.78 -11.36 -11.21
N LEU A 313 -42.84 -10.56 -11.51
CA LEU A 313 -42.85 -9.10 -11.33
C LEU A 313 -42.57 -8.62 -9.91
N PRO A 314 -43.19 -9.19 -8.83
CA PRO A 314 -42.86 -8.80 -7.47
C PRO A 314 -41.40 -9.05 -7.07
N TRP A 315 -40.77 -10.13 -7.57
CA TRP A 315 -39.36 -10.43 -7.29
C TRP A 315 -38.42 -9.49 -8.01
N LEU A 316 -38.72 -9.12 -9.25
CA LEU A 316 -37.96 -8.11 -9.98
C LEU A 316 -38.08 -6.73 -9.33
N ALA A 317 -39.29 -6.34 -8.93
CA ALA A 317 -39.53 -5.08 -8.21
C ALA A 317 -38.75 -5.08 -6.85
N GLY A 318 -38.79 -6.21 -6.11
CA GLY A 318 -38.04 -6.34 -4.89
C GLY A 318 -36.53 -6.26 -5.10
N ALA A 319 -36.00 -6.93 -6.12
CA ALA A 319 -34.58 -6.83 -6.47
C ALA A 319 -34.17 -5.41 -6.88
N ALA A 320 -34.99 -4.74 -7.70
CA ALA A 320 -34.76 -3.35 -8.10
C ALA A 320 -34.76 -2.41 -6.88
N LEU A 321 -35.71 -2.60 -5.93
CA LEU A 321 -35.77 -1.81 -4.72
C LEU A 321 -34.51 -1.99 -3.84
N VAL A 322 -34.04 -3.23 -3.68
CA VAL A 322 -32.83 -3.51 -2.89
C VAL A 322 -31.59 -2.90 -3.56
N TRP A 323 -31.43 -3.02 -4.88
CA TRP A 323 -30.32 -2.40 -5.59
C TRP A 323 -30.38 -0.87 -5.57
N THR A 324 -31.59 -0.28 -5.69
CA THR A 324 -31.77 1.17 -5.52
C THR A 324 -31.39 1.61 -4.10
N GLY A 325 -31.82 0.87 -3.08
CA GLY A 325 -31.43 1.12 -1.70
C GLY A 325 -29.90 1.00 -1.49
N ALA A 326 -29.27 0.00 -2.11
CA ALA A 326 -27.83 -0.19 -2.06
C ALA A 326 -27.08 0.97 -2.75
N ALA A 327 -27.56 1.44 -3.91
CA ALA A 327 -26.99 2.61 -4.57
C ALA A 327 -27.16 3.88 -3.72
N LEU A 328 -28.35 4.10 -3.16
CA LEU A 328 -28.58 5.24 -2.25
C LEU A 328 -27.67 5.19 -1.03
N LEU A 329 -27.47 4.02 -0.44
CA LEU A 329 -26.54 3.84 0.67
C LEU A 329 -25.12 4.23 0.27
N TYR A 330 -24.64 3.79 -0.91
CA TYR A 330 -23.31 4.12 -1.42
C TYR A 330 -23.12 5.63 -1.60
N PHE A 331 -24.14 6.32 -2.14
CA PHE A 331 -24.08 7.79 -2.32
C PHE A 331 -24.26 8.59 -1.03
N ALA A 332 -24.93 8.01 -0.02
CA ALA A 332 -25.23 8.72 1.24
C ALA A 332 -24.18 8.51 2.31
N SER A 333 -23.59 7.31 2.41
CA SER A 333 -22.65 6.92 3.48
C SER A 333 -21.36 6.29 2.97
N GLY A 334 -21.25 5.96 1.70
CA GLY A 334 -20.01 5.50 1.08
C GLY A 334 -19.16 6.65 0.58
N THR A 335 -18.09 6.31 -0.12
CA THR A 335 -17.19 7.26 -0.79
C THR A 335 -17.43 7.23 -2.30
N PRO A 336 -18.47 7.95 -2.81
CA PRO A 336 -18.85 7.86 -4.21
C PRO A 336 -17.76 8.46 -5.12
N GLY A 337 -17.43 7.73 -6.19
CA GLY A 337 -16.42 8.12 -7.16
C GLY A 337 -15.86 6.92 -7.92
N LEU A 338 -14.96 7.19 -8.83
CA LEU A 338 -14.15 6.19 -9.54
C LEU A 338 -12.67 6.47 -9.27
N TYR A 339 -12.03 5.59 -8.52
CA TYR A 339 -10.67 5.73 -8.03
C TYR A 339 -9.77 4.69 -8.71
N GLY A 340 -9.49 4.91 -9.99
CA GLY A 340 -8.64 4.03 -10.78
C GLY A 340 -7.16 4.37 -10.61
N ASP A 341 -6.31 3.34 -10.67
CA ASP A 341 -4.87 3.50 -10.72
C ASP A 341 -4.42 4.32 -11.92
N ARG A 342 -3.21 4.82 -11.85
CA ARG A 342 -2.58 5.62 -12.87
C ARG A 342 -1.30 4.93 -13.35
N LEU A 343 -0.77 5.41 -14.46
CA LEU A 343 0.52 4.97 -15.00
C LEU A 343 1.48 6.14 -14.98
N PHE A 344 2.67 5.90 -14.50
CA PHE A 344 3.76 6.85 -14.55
C PHE A 344 4.69 6.49 -15.70
N VAL A 345 4.77 7.36 -16.72
CA VAL A 345 5.45 7.12 -18.00
C VAL A 345 6.73 7.95 -18.03
N ILE A 346 7.88 7.30 -17.91
CA ILE A 346 9.19 7.93 -17.89
C ILE A 346 9.73 7.98 -19.32
N LEU A 347 10.20 9.15 -19.74
CA LEU A 347 10.80 9.37 -21.06
C LEU A 347 12.30 9.08 -21.03
N LYS A 348 12.86 8.69 -22.19
CA LYS A 348 14.31 8.41 -22.33
C LYS A 348 15.17 9.66 -22.23
N ASP A 349 14.67 10.73 -22.83
CA ASP A 349 15.40 12.00 -22.92
C ASP A 349 15.21 12.79 -21.62
N GLN A 350 16.21 12.72 -20.73
CA GLN A 350 16.25 13.46 -19.46
C GLN A 350 17.11 14.72 -19.65
N ALA A 351 16.73 15.81 -18.99
CA ALA A 351 17.44 17.07 -19.09
C ALA A 351 18.86 17.01 -18.47
N ASP A 352 19.83 17.63 -19.11
CA ASP A 352 21.18 17.79 -18.57
C ASP A 352 21.32 19.13 -17.83
N VAL A 353 21.52 19.04 -16.51
CA VAL A 353 21.76 20.19 -15.63
C VAL A 353 23.21 20.27 -15.13
N SER A 354 24.15 19.54 -15.74
CA SER A 354 25.56 19.45 -15.30
C SER A 354 26.25 20.80 -15.15
N GLN A 355 25.86 21.80 -15.98
CA GLN A 355 26.36 23.18 -15.91
C GLN A 355 26.04 23.85 -14.55
N ALA A 356 25.04 23.40 -13.81
CA ALA A 356 24.71 23.95 -12.51
C ALA A 356 25.91 23.93 -11.54
N SER A 357 26.79 22.94 -11.66
CA SER A 357 28.01 22.81 -10.84
C SER A 357 29.00 23.97 -11.00
N THR A 358 28.94 24.71 -12.14
CA THR A 358 29.80 25.85 -12.40
C THR A 358 29.20 27.18 -11.90
N ILE A 359 27.94 27.21 -11.54
CA ILE A 359 27.23 28.42 -11.07
C ILE A 359 27.42 28.55 -9.56
N THR A 360 28.21 29.54 -9.16
CA THR A 360 28.54 29.79 -7.74
C THR A 360 27.43 30.52 -6.98
N ASN A 361 26.68 31.37 -7.67
CA ASN A 361 25.54 32.04 -7.05
C ASN A 361 24.38 31.04 -6.82
N TYR A 362 23.95 30.88 -5.59
CA TYR A 362 22.93 29.90 -5.22
C TYR A 362 21.57 30.17 -5.87
N ASP A 363 21.14 31.42 -5.96
CA ASP A 363 19.87 31.80 -6.57
C ASP A 363 19.87 31.62 -8.09
N GLU A 364 20.97 31.95 -8.74
CA GLU A 364 21.16 31.71 -10.20
C GLU A 364 21.19 30.20 -10.50
N ARG A 365 21.87 29.41 -9.65
CA ARG A 365 21.99 27.96 -9.85
C ARG A 365 20.63 27.27 -9.79
N ARG A 366 19.83 27.50 -8.76
CA ARG A 366 18.51 26.88 -8.63
C ARG A 366 17.52 27.36 -9.70
N THR A 367 17.64 28.63 -10.11
CA THR A 367 16.87 29.19 -11.24
C THR A 367 17.26 28.53 -12.58
N PHE A 368 18.54 28.32 -12.82
CA PHE A 368 19.03 27.61 -13.98
C PHE A 368 18.50 26.18 -14.03
N VAL A 369 18.62 25.44 -12.95
CA VAL A 369 18.13 24.06 -12.87
C VAL A 369 16.64 23.99 -13.16
N TYR A 370 15.81 24.78 -12.47
CA TYR A 370 14.35 24.78 -12.68
C TYR A 370 13.99 25.08 -14.15
N ARG A 371 14.56 26.15 -14.73
CA ARG A 371 14.24 26.56 -16.11
C ARG A 371 14.64 25.47 -17.11
N THR A 372 15.86 24.94 -16.99
CA THR A 372 16.35 23.88 -17.88
C THR A 372 15.43 22.67 -17.86
N LEU A 373 15.04 22.20 -16.67
CA LEU A 373 14.16 21.06 -16.52
C LEU A 373 12.75 21.32 -17.06
N ALA A 374 12.16 22.47 -16.74
CA ALA A 374 10.80 22.83 -17.17
C ALA A 374 10.69 23.04 -18.68
N GLU A 375 11.67 23.71 -19.30
CA GLU A 375 11.74 23.93 -20.75
C GLU A 375 11.94 22.60 -21.50
N HIS A 376 12.83 21.73 -21.00
CA HIS A 376 13.07 20.42 -21.56
C HIS A 376 11.79 19.55 -21.53
N ALA A 377 11.14 19.45 -20.36
CA ALA A 377 9.90 18.71 -20.20
C ALA A 377 8.77 19.26 -21.10
N THR A 378 8.63 20.57 -21.18
CA THR A 378 7.62 21.22 -22.04
C THR A 378 7.81 20.84 -23.50
N THR A 379 9.06 20.79 -23.98
CA THR A 379 9.40 20.51 -25.38
C THR A 379 9.26 19.01 -25.68
N THR A 380 9.89 18.15 -24.91
CA THR A 380 10.01 16.71 -25.21
C THR A 380 8.71 15.93 -24.95
N GLN A 381 7.86 16.41 -24.05
CA GLN A 381 6.57 15.78 -23.76
C GLN A 381 5.45 16.19 -24.72
N ALA A 382 5.65 17.25 -25.53
CA ALA A 382 4.59 17.87 -26.31
C ALA A 382 3.86 16.88 -27.22
N ASP A 383 4.59 16.08 -28.00
CA ASP A 383 4.02 15.13 -28.95
C ASP A 383 3.26 13.99 -28.25
N LEU A 384 3.81 13.44 -27.16
CA LEU A 384 3.16 12.41 -26.38
C LEU A 384 1.84 12.92 -25.77
N ARG A 385 1.88 14.09 -25.13
CA ARG A 385 0.69 14.72 -24.52
C ARG A 385 -0.37 15.06 -25.56
N ALA A 386 0.03 15.61 -26.72
CA ALA A 386 -0.88 15.89 -27.82
C ALA A 386 -1.50 14.60 -28.41
N HIS A 387 -0.71 13.52 -28.52
CA HIS A 387 -1.22 12.22 -28.95
C HIS A 387 -2.31 11.70 -28.02
N LEU A 388 -2.05 11.66 -26.71
CA LEU A 388 -2.99 11.18 -25.70
C LEU A 388 -4.26 12.05 -25.64
N ALA A 389 -4.12 13.37 -25.76
CA ALA A 389 -5.23 14.33 -25.76
C ALA A 389 -6.22 14.09 -26.91
N ARG A 390 -5.79 13.58 -28.08
CA ARG A 390 -6.68 13.21 -29.18
C ARG A 390 -7.68 12.12 -28.82
N PHE A 391 -7.37 11.32 -27.80
CA PHE A 391 -8.21 10.24 -27.27
C PHE A 391 -8.91 10.64 -25.96
N GLY A 392 -8.85 11.93 -25.58
CA GLY A 392 -9.44 12.43 -24.35
C GLY A 392 -8.68 12.02 -23.07
N ILE A 393 -7.42 11.57 -23.21
CA ILE A 393 -6.58 11.16 -22.07
C ILE A 393 -5.76 12.37 -21.62
N ALA A 394 -6.00 12.82 -20.39
CA ALA A 394 -5.19 13.84 -19.74
C ALA A 394 -3.84 13.25 -19.32
N ALA A 395 -2.74 13.97 -19.63
CA ALA A 395 -1.38 13.61 -19.21
C ALA A 395 -0.81 14.74 -18.36
N LYS A 396 -0.58 14.46 -17.07
CA LYS A 396 0.03 15.42 -16.12
C LYS A 396 1.54 15.38 -16.29
N PRO A 397 2.19 16.53 -16.57
CA PRO A 397 3.63 16.58 -16.81
C PRO A 397 4.44 16.68 -15.52
N TYR A 398 5.65 16.11 -15.56
CA TYR A 398 6.68 16.22 -14.54
C TYR A 398 7.99 16.67 -15.16
N TYR A 399 8.80 17.46 -14.43
CA TYR A 399 10.06 18.00 -14.92
C TYR A 399 11.30 17.52 -14.15
N LEU A 400 11.21 17.26 -12.84
CA LEU A 400 12.35 16.72 -12.08
C LEU A 400 12.80 15.34 -12.57
N VAL A 401 11.86 14.53 -12.98
CA VAL A 401 12.04 13.39 -13.87
C VAL A 401 11.23 13.72 -15.10
N ASN A 402 11.81 13.66 -16.30
CA ASN A 402 11.05 13.91 -17.52
C ASN A 402 10.05 12.77 -17.73
N ALA A 403 8.83 12.95 -17.22
CA ALA A 403 7.79 11.94 -17.19
C ALA A 403 6.40 12.56 -17.33
N VAL A 404 5.41 11.72 -17.64
CA VAL A 404 3.99 12.09 -17.60
C VAL A 404 3.21 11.05 -16.82
N GLU A 405 2.23 11.49 -16.04
CA GLU A 405 1.26 10.60 -15.41
C GLU A 405 -0.04 10.58 -16.21
N VAL A 406 -0.58 9.38 -16.46
CA VAL A 406 -1.82 9.17 -17.22
C VAL A 406 -2.77 8.24 -16.48
N PRO A 407 -4.08 8.29 -16.73
CA PRO A 407 -5.02 7.31 -16.18
C PRO A 407 -4.61 5.88 -16.55
N GLY A 408 -4.81 4.94 -15.65
CA GLY A 408 -4.62 3.51 -15.90
C GLY A 408 -5.63 2.94 -16.90
N GLY A 409 -5.48 1.67 -17.23
CA GLY A 409 -6.39 0.94 -18.10
C GLY A 409 -5.79 0.48 -19.42
N ILE A 410 -6.57 -0.29 -20.17
CA ILE A 410 -6.10 -0.93 -21.43
C ILE A 410 -5.83 0.11 -22.52
N LEU A 411 -6.72 1.10 -22.68
CA LEU A 411 -6.59 2.09 -23.76
C LEU A 411 -5.32 2.94 -23.63
N PRO A 412 -5.01 3.55 -22.48
CA PRO A 412 -3.74 4.25 -22.32
C PRO A 412 -2.53 3.36 -22.59
N ARG A 413 -2.51 2.13 -22.05
CA ARG A 413 -1.41 1.19 -22.31
C ARG A 413 -1.23 0.89 -23.80
N LEU A 414 -2.30 0.65 -24.56
CA LEU A 414 -2.25 0.41 -26.00
C LEU A 414 -1.72 1.62 -26.78
N LEU A 415 -2.09 2.84 -26.37
CA LEU A 415 -1.63 4.08 -27.01
C LEU A 415 -0.15 4.38 -26.70
N LEU A 416 0.39 3.85 -25.63
CA LEU A 416 1.78 3.99 -25.23
C LEU A 416 2.70 2.93 -25.84
N VAL A 417 2.15 1.78 -26.25
CA VAL A 417 2.93 0.69 -26.86
C VAL A 417 3.62 1.13 -28.15
N GLY A 418 4.91 0.83 -28.25
CA GLY A 418 5.71 1.09 -29.45
C GLY A 418 6.19 2.53 -29.62
N ARG A 419 5.93 3.43 -28.66
CA ARG A 419 6.43 4.78 -28.69
C ARG A 419 7.91 4.83 -28.29
N GLY A 420 8.75 5.25 -29.25
CA GLY A 420 10.21 5.18 -29.11
C GLY A 420 10.80 6.11 -28.05
N GLU A 421 10.10 7.19 -27.69
CA GLU A 421 10.50 8.17 -26.68
C GLU A 421 10.32 7.68 -25.24
N ILE A 422 9.53 6.65 -25.02
CA ILE A 422 9.27 6.09 -23.68
C ILE A 422 10.43 5.16 -23.29
N ASP A 423 10.99 5.38 -22.11
CA ASP A 423 11.92 4.48 -21.46
C ASP A 423 11.17 3.31 -20.80
N ARG A 424 10.28 3.62 -19.87
CA ARG A 424 9.49 2.64 -19.14
C ARG A 424 8.19 3.22 -18.60
N ILE A 425 7.29 2.31 -18.25
CA ILE A 425 6.00 2.63 -17.65
C ILE A 425 5.93 1.87 -16.33
N ILE A 426 5.76 2.59 -15.23
CA ILE A 426 5.59 2.01 -13.90
C ILE A 426 4.17 2.29 -13.38
N PRO A 427 3.65 1.49 -12.44
CA PRO A 427 2.40 1.79 -11.79
C PRO A 427 2.49 3.07 -10.95
N SER A 428 1.37 3.79 -10.83
CA SER A 428 1.18 4.91 -9.91
C SER A 428 -0.13 4.64 -9.17
N PRO A 429 -0.11 3.77 -8.16
CA PRO A 429 -1.30 3.35 -7.44
C PRO A 429 -1.93 4.51 -6.71
N VAL A 430 -3.27 4.55 -6.69
CA VAL A 430 -4.06 5.58 -6.01
C VAL A 430 -4.86 4.91 -4.91
N LEU A 431 -4.61 5.27 -3.67
CA LEU A 431 -5.40 4.79 -2.54
C LEU A 431 -6.86 5.18 -2.69
N ARG A 432 -7.74 4.20 -2.65
CA ARG A 432 -9.18 4.44 -2.61
C ARG A 432 -9.54 5.06 -1.25
N PRO A 433 -10.44 6.07 -1.20
CA PRO A 433 -10.89 6.60 0.07
C PRO A 433 -11.52 5.48 0.90
N ILE A 434 -11.03 5.33 2.09
CA ILE A 434 -11.69 4.61 3.19
C ILE A 434 -12.07 5.73 4.15
N ASP A 435 -13.27 5.67 4.74
CA ASP A 435 -13.72 6.71 5.68
C ASP A 435 -12.62 7.03 6.70
N GLN A 436 -12.50 8.30 7.03
CA GLN A 436 -11.38 8.84 7.77
C GLN A 436 -11.05 7.96 8.96
N LEU A 437 -9.84 7.41 8.94
CA LEU A 437 -9.22 6.94 10.18
C LEU A 437 -9.35 8.08 11.19
N PRO A 438 -9.74 7.80 12.44
CA PRO A 438 -9.71 8.83 13.46
C PRO A 438 -8.34 9.50 13.37
N GLN A 439 -8.32 10.82 13.25
CA GLN A 439 -7.09 11.60 13.37
C GLN A 439 -6.37 11.03 14.58
N SER A 440 -5.07 10.74 14.45
CA SER A 440 -4.27 10.22 15.56
C SER A 440 -4.65 11.03 16.79
N GLU A 441 -5.17 10.36 17.82
CA GLU A 441 -5.51 11.07 19.06
C GLU A 441 -4.27 11.83 19.46
N GLY A 442 -4.36 13.15 19.53
CA GLY A 442 -3.23 14.01 19.83
C GLY A 442 -2.57 13.50 21.10
N GLY A 443 -1.26 13.35 21.11
CA GLY A 443 -0.53 12.86 22.26
C GLY A 443 -0.92 13.66 23.50
N GLY A 444 -1.19 12.99 24.61
CA GLY A 444 -1.55 13.64 25.89
C GLY A 444 -0.37 14.31 26.61
N GLY A 445 0.82 14.36 25.98
CA GLY A 445 2.03 14.95 26.54
C GLY A 445 2.04 16.47 26.52
N ALA A 446 2.94 17.08 27.30
CA ALA A 446 3.19 18.52 27.35
C ALA A 446 4.54 18.88 26.71
N ALA A 447 4.69 20.13 26.30
CA ALA A 447 5.98 20.64 25.83
C ALA A 447 7.09 20.37 26.85
N PRO A 448 8.24 19.81 26.46
CA PRO A 448 9.34 19.59 27.37
C PRO A 448 9.96 20.92 27.80
N THR A 449 10.40 21.00 29.03
CA THR A 449 11.07 22.19 29.61
C THR A 449 12.58 22.12 29.49
N GLU A 450 13.13 20.94 29.19
CA GLU A 450 14.55 20.69 29.04
C GLU A 450 14.80 19.93 27.72
N PRO A 451 15.98 20.12 27.11
CA PRO A 451 16.33 19.37 25.90
C PRO A 451 16.22 17.86 26.12
N GLN A 452 15.52 17.18 25.22
CA GLN A 452 15.30 15.73 25.27
C GLN A 452 16.60 14.96 24.96
N TRP A 453 16.61 13.66 25.30
CA TRP A 453 17.78 12.81 25.14
C TRP A 453 18.37 12.82 23.72
N ASN A 454 17.51 12.84 22.71
CA ASN A 454 17.89 12.84 21.30
C ASN A 454 18.65 14.11 20.89
N LEU A 455 18.32 15.27 21.46
CA LEU A 455 18.99 16.54 21.20
C LEU A 455 20.34 16.63 21.93
N THR A 456 20.39 16.13 23.16
CA THR A 456 21.64 16.10 23.96
C THR A 456 22.61 15.03 23.46
N ASN A 457 22.09 13.91 22.94
CA ASN A 457 22.90 12.83 22.34
C ASN A 457 23.75 13.34 21.18
N ILE A 458 23.14 14.09 20.26
CA ILE A 458 23.83 14.70 19.11
C ILE A 458 24.47 16.05 19.45
N ARG A 459 24.35 16.51 20.70
CA ARG A 459 24.93 17.76 21.23
C ARG A 459 24.39 19.03 20.55
N ALA A 460 23.13 19.03 20.09
CA ALA A 460 22.49 20.20 19.48
C ALA A 460 22.30 21.35 20.50
N ASP A 461 21.97 20.99 21.75
CA ASP A 461 21.87 21.93 22.88
C ASP A 461 23.16 22.73 23.11
N ARG A 462 24.31 22.11 22.94
CA ARG A 462 25.62 22.73 23.05
C ARG A 462 25.90 23.67 21.88
N VAL A 463 25.40 23.37 20.69
CA VAL A 463 25.52 24.29 19.53
C VAL A 463 24.79 25.58 19.77
N TRP A 464 23.60 25.53 20.36
CA TRP A 464 22.84 26.72 20.68
C TRP A 464 23.54 27.58 21.74
N GLN A 465 24.08 26.92 22.76
CA GLN A 465 24.75 27.61 23.90
C GLN A 465 26.08 28.23 23.47
N ASP A 466 26.93 27.51 22.79
CA ASP A 466 28.32 27.90 22.55
C ASP A 466 28.50 28.75 21.27
N PHE A 467 27.63 28.53 20.26
CA PHE A 467 27.78 29.17 18.94
C PHE A 467 26.58 30.07 18.55
N GLY A 468 25.46 29.99 19.25
CA GLY A 468 24.26 30.74 18.92
C GLY A 468 23.61 30.33 17.58
N ALA A 469 24.06 29.22 16.95
CA ALA A 469 23.50 28.68 15.72
C ALA A 469 22.26 27.87 16.06
N ARG A 470 21.10 28.25 15.50
CA ARG A 470 19.79 27.66 15.77
C ARG A 470 18.99 27.37 14.48
N GLY A 471 19.62 27.48 13.28
CA GLY A 471 18.98 27.29 12.00
C GLY A 471 18.46 28.59 11.34
N GLN A 472 18.74 29.74 11.91
CA GLN A 472 18.28 31.04 11.41
C GLN A 472 18.72 31.27 9.95
N GLY A 473 17.78 31.72 9.11
CA GLY A 473 18.00 31.99 7.69
C GLY A 473 17.94 30.75 6.79
N ILE A 474 17.68 29.55 7.36
CA ILE A 474 17.57 28.32 6.60
C ILE A 474 16.09 27.90 6.45
N VAL A 475 15.75 27.43 5.26
CA VAL A 475 14.40 26.99 4.90
C VAL A 475 14.36 25.47 4.79
N ILE A 476 13.54 24.85 5.61
CA ILE A 476 13.26 23.41 5.58
C ILE A 476 12.06 23.15 4.67
N GLY A 477 12.21 22.27 3.69
CA GLY A 477 11.12 21.67 2.94
C GLY A 477 10.68 20.38 3.64
N GLN A 478 9.40 20.28 3.98
CA GLN A 478 8.81 19.07 4.57
C GLN A 478 7.92 18.38 3.55
N SER A 479 8.26 17.14 3.21
CA SER A 479 7.51 16.30 2.29
C SER A 479 7.10 15.03 3.04
N ASP A 480 5.81 14.96 3.47
CA ASP A 480 5.34 13.93 4.41
C ASP A 480 3.80 13.80 4.38
N SER A 481 3.15 13.30 5.42
CA SER A 481 1.69 13.17 5.57
C SER A 481 0.94 14.50 5.72
N GLY A 482 1.65 15.60 5.73
CA GLY A 482 1.15 16.94 6.04
C GLY A 482 1.75 17.50 7.32
N VAL A 483 1.24 18.66 7.77
CA VAL A 483 1.70 19.32 9.00
C VAL A 483 0.54 20.08 9.64
N GLN A 484 0.36 19.95 10.96
CA GLN A 484 -0.47 20.90 11.72
C GLN A 484 0.30 22.22 11.88
N TRP A 485 0.13 23.15 10.96
CA TRP A 485 0.93 24.38 10.88
C TRP A 485 0.79 25.31 12.09
N ASN A 486 -0.38 25.33 12.73
CA ASN A 486 -0.68 26.18 13.89
C ASN A 486 -0.30 25.53 15.23
N HIS A 487 0.40 24.39 15.21
CA HIS A 487 0.96 23.78 16.42
C HIS A 487 1.94 24.76 17.10
N PRO A 488 1.92 24.93 18.44
CA PRO A 488 2.82 25.85 19.17
C PRO A 488 4.30 25.66 18.84
N GLU A 489 4.74 24.45 18.58
CA GLU A 489 6.13 24.13 18.20
C GLU A 489 6.52 24.62 16.80
N LEU A 490 5.57 24.75 15.87
CA LEU A 490 5.85 24.87 14.43
C LEU A 490 5.41 26.19 13.83
N ARG A 491 4.39 26.83 14.43
CA ARG A 491 3.71 28.00 13.87
C ARG A 491 4.66 29.16 13.57
N ASP A 492 5.60 29.43 14.44
CA ASP A 492 6.44 30.63 14.37
C ASP A 492 7.50 30.50 13.24
N GLY A 493 7.92 29.28 12.90
CA GLY A 493 8.79 29.00 11.76
C GLY A 493 8.06 28.86 10.43
N TYR A 494 6.73 28.77 10.39
CA TYR A 494 5.97 28.57 9.17
C TYR A 494 5.97 29.82 8.29
N ARG A 495 6.38 29.72 7.02
CA ARG A 495 6.42 30.87 6.09
C ARG A 495 5.04 31.47 5.79
N GLY A 496 3.98 30.67 5.91
CA GLY A 496 2.58 31.08 5.73
C GLY A 496 1.85 31.40 7.03
N ALA A 497 2.54 31.69 8.14
CA ALA A 497 1.94 31.91 9.46
C ALA A 497 0.97 33.13 9.52
N ASN A 498 1.07 34.06 8.57
CA ASN A 498 0.14 35.17 8.37
C ASN A 498 -1.20 34.78 7.72
N GLY A 499 -1.39 33.49 7.42
CA GLY A 499 -2.58 32.96 6.74
C GLY A 499 -2.47 32.92 5.20
N ASP A 500 -1.35 33.34 4.63
CA ASP A 500 -1.08 33.18 3.19
C ASP A 500 -0.35 31.85 2.95
N HIS A 501 -1.08 30.84 2.55
CA HIS A 501 -0.57 29.51 2.27
C HIS A 501 -0.05 29.33 0.83
N ASN A 502 -0.26 30.31 -0.07
CA ASN A 502 0.31 30.26 -1.42
C ASN A 502 1.83 30.14 -1.38
N TYR A 503 2.39 29.27 -2.23
CA TYR A 503 3.82 28.94 -2.26
C TYR A 503 4.37 28.31 -0.95
N ASN A 504 3.51 28.07 0.05
CA ASN A 504 3.93 27.56 1.35
C ASN A 504 3.27 26.22 1.71
N TRP A 505 2.25 25.84 0.96
CA TRP A 505 1.54 24.56 1.11
C TRP A 505 1.11 24.00 -0.23
N PHE A 506 1.31 22.70 -0.39
CA PHE A 506 0.79 21.95 -1.52
C PHE A 506 0.27 20.58 -1.07
N ASP A 507 -0.94 20.24 -1.49
CA ASP A 507 -1.59 18.96 -1.20
C ASP A 507 -2.07 18.32 -2.51
N PRO A 508 -1.23 17.48 -3.16
CA PRO A 508 -1.61 16.79 -4.38
C PRO A 508 -2.62 15.64 -4.16
N TRP A 509 -2.83 15.21 -2.91
CA TRP A 509 -3.80 14.16 -2.57
C TRP A 509 -5.23 14.66 -2.55
N THR A 510 -5.52 15.64 -1.74
CA THR A 510 -6.89 16.10 -1.42
C THR A 510 -7.14 17.54 -1.83
N GLY A 511 -6.11 18.28 -2.23
CA GLY A 511 -6.23 19.66 -2.71
C GLY A 511 -6.58 20.66 -1.61
N THR A 512 -6.21 20.40 -0.35
CA THR A 512 -6.44 21.35 0.73
C THR A 512 -5.64 22.63 0.50
N THR A 513 -6.23 23.77 0.86
CA THR A 513 -5.62 25.10 0.68
C THR A 513 -4.96 25.64 1.94
N ALA A 514 -4.91 24.86 3.01
CA ALA A 514 -4.18 25.14 4.24
C ALA A 514 -3.52 23.85 4.73
N PRO A 515 -2.35 23.92 5.39
CA PRO A 515 -1.68 22.73 5.87
C PRO A 515 -2.52 21.97 6.89
N VAL A 516 -2.67 20.70 6.67
CA VAL A 516 -3.32 19.73 7.56
C VAL A 516 -2.46 18.48 7.64
N ASP A 517 -2.58 17.71 8.70
CA ASP A 517 -1.92 16.43 8.87
C ASP A 517 -2.93 15.37 9.29
N GLY A 518 -3.31 14.51 8.37
CA GLY A 518 -4.24 13.42 8.65
C GLY A 518 -3.60 12.22 9.35
N GLY A 519 -2.28 12.05 9.23
CA GLY A 519 -1.53 10.91 9.76
C GLY A 519 -0.73 11.21 11.03
N GLY A 520 -0.44 12.48 11.31
CA GLY A 520 0.37 12.91 12.45
C GLY A 520 1.89 12.71 12.29
N HIS A 521 2.30 11.95 11.27
CA HIS A 521 3.71 11.61 11.03
C HIS A 521 4.51 12.85 10.63
N GLY A 522 4.03 13.66 9.68
CA GLY A 522 4.74 14.86 9.21
C GLY A 522 4.84 15.96 10.27
N THR A 523 3.83 16.12 11.15
CA THR A 523 3.90 17.03 12.30
C THR A 523 4.99 16.61 13.28
N HIS A 524 5.13 15.31 13.50
CA HIS A 524 6.16 14.76 14.40
C HIS A 524 7.57 14.91 13.82
N THR A 525 7.76 14.54 12.56
CA THR A 525 9.07 14.60 11.90
C THR A 525 9.55 16.04 11.75
N LEU A 526 8.68 16.98 11.34
CA LEU A 526 9.02 18.40 11.27
C LEU A 526 9.32 18.99 12.66
N GLY A 527 8.57 18.60 13.70
CA GLY A 527 8.86 18.98 15.07
C GLY A 527 10.27 18.58 15.49
N SER A 528 10.70 17.38 15.11
CA SER A 528 12.07 16.91 15.38
C SER A 528 13.14 17.69 14.60
N VAL A 529 12.82 18.27 13.42
CA VAL A 529 13.76 19.16 12.72
C VAL A 529 13.89 20.49 13.41
N LEU A 530 12.74 21.18 13.72
CA LEU A 530 12.75 22.61 14.04
C LEU A 530 11.73 23.04 15.12
N GLY A 531 11.08 22.13 15.82
CA GLY A 531 10.18 22.48 16.91
C GLY A 531 10.88 23.34 17.97
N ASN A 532 10.17 24.33 18.52
CA ASN A 532 10.72 25.29 19.46
C ASN A 532 11.43 24.67 20.68
N SER A 533 10.85 23.58 21.22
CA SER A 533 11.36 22.86 22.39
C SER A 533 11.79 21.42 22.09
N VAL A 534 11.43 20.87 20.92
CA VAL A 534 11.66 19.47 20.55
C VAL A 534 12.57 19.30 19.32
N GLY A 535 12.88 20.39 18.60
CA GLY A 535 13.62 20.37 17.34
C GLY A 535 15.10 20.71 17.48
N VAL A 536 15.89 20.26 16.51
CA VAL A 536 17.35 20.50 16.43
C VAL A 536 17.65 21.96 16.03
N ALA A 537 16.88 22.53 15.11
CA ALA A 537 17.11 23.85 14.52
C ALA A 537 15.89 24.78 14.69
N PRO A 538 15.57 25.21 15.93
CA PRO A 538 14.29 25.84 16.26
C PRO A 538 14.06 27.22 15.62
N ASP A 539 15.09 27.89 15.10
CA ASP A 539 14.95 29.20 14.42
C ASP A 539 14.94 29.06 12.87
N ALA A 540 14.89 27.86 12.37
CA ALA A 540 14.70 27.62 10.93
C ALA A 540 13.25 27.90 10.51
N THR A 541 13.06 28.29 9.24
CA THR A 541 11.72 28.44 8.66
C THR A 541 11.35 27.23 7.83
N TRP A 542 10.04 27.06 7.52
CA TRP A 542 9.60 25.91 6.78
C TRP A 542 8.38 26.17 5.89
N PHE A 543 8.23 25.31 4.90
CA PHE A 543 7.02 25.10 4.12
C PHE A 543 6.85 23.60 3.83
N ALA A 544 5.65 23.17 3.42
CA ALA A 544 5.37 21.75 3.34
C ALA A 544 4.52 21.33 2.14
N CYS A 545 4.58 20.04 1.85
CA CYS A 545 3.77 19.35 0.86
C CYS A 545 3.32 17.98 1.42
N ALA A 546 2.05 17.61 1.18
CA ALA A 546 1.53 16.31 1.58
C ALA A 546 1.72 15.29 0.46
N ASN A 547 2.70 14.39 0.56
CA ASN A 547 2.92 13.30 -0.40
C ASN A 547 2.49 11.93 0.11
N LEU A 548 2.11 11.82 1.38
CA LEU A 548 1.63 10.59 2.01
C LEU A 548 0.19 10.72 2.46
N GLN A 549 -0.58 9.66 2.24
CA GLN A 549 -1.86 9.44 2.89
C GLN A 549 -1.86 8.04 3.51
N ARG A 550 -2.22 7.92 4.79
CA ARG A 550 -2.13 6.65 5.52
C ARG A 550 -0.74 5.98 5.41
N ASN A 551 0.29 6.82 5.45
CA ASN A 551 1.70 6.44 5.34
C ASN A 551 2.09 5.75 4.00
N ILE A 552 1.36 6.04 2.93
CA ILE A 552 1.66 5.56 1.56
C ILE A 552 1.61 6.73 0.57
N GLY A 553 2.51 6.69 -0.43
CA GLY A 553 2.55 7.56 -1.58
C GLY A 553 2.54 6.79 -2.91
N ASN A 554 2.99 7.45 -3.96
CA ASN A 554 3.26 6.86 -5.27
C ASN A 554 4.28 7.74 -6.02
N PRO A 555 4.86 7.28 -7.15
CA PRO A 555 5.88 8.04 -7.87
C PRO A 555 5.47 9.46 -8.23
N ALA A 556 4.22 9.65 -8.64
CA ALA A 556 3.68 10.94 -9.06
C ALA A 556 3.58 11.93 -7.89
N LEU A 557 3.05 11.50 -6.76
CA LEU A 557 2.86 12.33 -5.57
C LEU A 557 4.19 12.71 -4.90
N TYR A 558 5.14 11.77 -4.88
CA TYR A 558 6.50 12.09 -4.43
C TYR A 558 7.14 13.16 -5.29
N LEU A 559 7.02 13.04 -6.62
CA LEU A 559 7.55 14.05 -7.53
C LEU A 559 6.79 15.38 -7.48
N ASP A 560 5.49 15.38 -7.28
CA ASP A 560 4.73 16.60 -7.05
C ASP A 560 5.33 17.42 -5.90
N CYS A 561 5.58 16.77 -4.77
CA CYS A 561 6.18 17.43 -3.63
C CYS A 561 7.65 17.79 -3.86
N MET A 562 8.46 16.91 -4.46
CA MET A 562 9.86 17.22 -4.76
C MET A 562 9.98 18.41 -5.72
N GLN A 563 9.10 18.54 -6.72
CA GLN A 563 9.02 19.70 -7.60
C GLN A 563 8.64 20.96 -6.85
N PHE A 564 7.66 20.86 -5.94
CA PHE A 564 7.26 21.97 -5.09
C PHE A 564 8.40 22.44 -4.16
N MET A 565 9.28 21.52 -3.72
CA MET A 565 10.46 21.88 -2.92
C MET A 565 11.51 22.64 -3.72
N LEU A 566 11.65 22.40 -5.03
CA LEU A 566 12.55 23.14 -5.90
C LEU A 566 11.97 24.49 -6.31
N ALA A 567 10.71 24.51 -6.72
CA ALA A 567 10.06 25.72 -7.23
C ALA A 567 8.59 25.75 -6.77
N PRO A 568 8.32 26.23 -5.54
CA PRO A 568 6.96 26.41 -5.06
C PRO A 568 6.12 27.24 -6.03
N HIS A 569 4.87 26.88 -6.22
CA HIS A 569 3.93 27.54 -7.10
C HIS A 569 2.64 27.94 -6.37
N PRO A 570 1.84 28.90 -6.90
CA PRO A 570 0.58 29.26 -6.26
C PRO A 570 -0.47 28.15 -6.43
N PHE A 571 -1.54 28.23 -5.63
CA PHE A 571 -2.68 27.31 -5.80
C PHE A 571 -3.25 27.39 -7.22
N GLY A 572 -3.40 26.22 -7.85
CA GLY A 572 -3.85 26.10 -9.24
C GLY A 572 -2.84 26.57 -10.30
N GLY A 573 -1.63 26.91 -9.91
CA GLY A 573 -0.54 27.24 -10.83
C GLY A 573 -0.01 26.02 -11.60
N ASP A 574 0.59 26.29 -12.77
CA ASP A 574 1.28 25.28 -13.58
C ASP A 574 2.72 25.12 -13.08
N PRO A 575 3.13 23.97 -12.53
CA PRO A 575 4.50 23.76 -12.03
C PRO A 575 5.60 24.00 -13.07
N LEU A 576 5.29 23.86 -14.37
CA LEU A 576 6.24 24.11 -15.46
C LEU A 576 6.47 25.61 -15.77
N ARG A 577 5.58 26.50 -15.26
CA ARG A 577 5.59 27.93 -15.62
C ARG A 577 5.58 28.86 -14.44
N ASP A 578 4.82 28.51 -13.41
CA ASP A 578 4.50 29.40 -12.28
C ASP A 578 5.35 29.08 -11.04
N GLY A 579 6.29 28.15 -11.15
CA GLY A 579 7.22 27.82 -10.07
C GLY A 579 8.22 28.93 -9.80
N ASP A 580 8.44 29.24 -8.51
CA ASP A 580 9.41 30.26 -8.06
C ASP A 580 10.60 29.58 -7.36
N PRO A 581 11.72 29.35 -8.07
CA PRO A 581 12.90 28.72 -7.49
C PRO A 581 13.58 29.56 -6.40
N LEU A 582 13.31 30.86 -6.32
CA LEU A 582 13.84 31.71 -5.23
C LEU A 582 13.18 31.39 -3.87
N ARG A 583 12.07 30.67 -3.89
CA ARG A 583 11.36 30.19 -2.70
C ARG A 583 11.68 28.73 -2.34
N SER A 584 12.66 28.12 -3.02
CA SER A 584 13.00 26.72 -2.79
C SER A 584 13.41 26.41 -1.34
N ALA A 585 13.35 25.16 -0.97
CA ALA A 585 13.97 24.67 0.26
C ALA A 585 15.50 24.77 0.20
N ASN A 586 16.15 24.93 1.33
CA ASN A 586 17.58 24.71 1.47
C ASN A 586 17.86 23.22 1.79
N VAL A 587 17.10 22.66 2.73
CA VAL A 587 17.19 21.27 3.16
C VAL A 587 15.82 20.63 2.98
N LEU A 588 15.77 19.47 2.38
CA LEU A 588 14.56 18.66 2.19
C LEU A 588 14.58 17.46 3.12
N ASN A 589 13.60 17.38 4.02
CA ASN A 589 13.39 16.21 4.85
C ASN A 589 12.38 15.25 4.20
N ASN A 590 12.81 14.00 3.99
CA ASN A 590 11.99 12.92 3.45
C ASN A 590 12.04 11.73 4.41
N SER A 591 11.00 11.63 5.23
CA SER A 591 10.85 10.54 6.19
C SER A 591 9.98 9.43 5.62
N TRP A 592 10.26 9.01 4.38
CA TRP A 592 9.52 8.01 3.62
C TRP A 592 10.43 7.24 2.66
N GLY A 593 9.95 6.09 2.20
CA GLY A 593 10.49 5.33 1.08
C GLY A 593 9.39 5.05 0.06
N CYS A 594 9.74 4.62 -1.15
CA CYS A 594 8.80 4.25 -2.20
C CYS A 594 9.05 2.79 -2.64
N PRO A 595 8.55 1.78 -1.90
CA PRO A 595 8.73 0.38 -2.25
C PRO A 595 7.96 0.01 -3.51
N GLN A 596 8.59 -0.77 -4.39
CA GLN A 596 8.02 -1.17 -5.68
C GLN A 596 6.72 -1.96 -5.54
N GLU A 597 6.64 -2.81 -4.52
CA GLU A 597 5.53 -3.76 -4.33
C GLU A 597 4.21 -3.07 -4.00
N PHE A 598 4.26 -1.92 -3.32
CA PHE A 598 3.07 -1.23 -2.80
C PHE A 598 2.86 0.14 -3.43
N GLU A 599 3.94 0.86 -3.74
CA GLU A 599 3.89 2.24 -4.20
C GLU A 599 4.34 2.41 -5.65
N GLY A 600 4.88 1.36 -6.27
CA GLY A 600 5.17 1.29 -7.69
C GLY A 600 6.52 1.87 -8.14
N CYS A 601 7.38 2.36 -7.24
CA CYS A 601 8.70 2.88 -7.62
C CYS A 601 9.69 1.74 -7.91
N ASP A 602 10.20 1.66 -9.12
CA ASP A 602 11.39 0.86 -9.37
C ASP A 602 12.66 1.55 -8.79
N PRO A 603 13.78 0.83 -8.62
CA PRO A 603 14.97 1.37 -7.96
C PRO A 603 15.57 2.65 -8.57
N VAL A 604 15.19 3.02 -9.79
CA VAL A 604 15.78 4.19 -10.48
C VAL A 604 14.75 5.29 -10.79
N SER A 605 13.47 5.10 -10.44
CA SER A 605 12.37 5.98 -10.85
C SER A 605 12.48 7.42 -10.32
N LEU A 606 13.02 7.62 -9.13
CA LEU A 606 13.18 8.93 -8.48
C LEU A 606 14.63 9.42 -8.48
N GLN A 607 15.59 8.68 -9.08
CA GLN A 607 17.00 9.04 -9.02
C GLN A 607 17.27 10.41 -9.66
N ALA A 608 16.77 10.65 -10.85
CA ALA A 608 16.94 11.94 -11.54
C ALA A 608 16.39 13.12 -10.72
N ALA A 609 15.30 12.90 -9.96
CA ALA A 609 14.75 13.95 -9.10
C ALA A 609 15.72 14.32 -7.97
N VAL A 610 16.30 13.34 -7.28
CA VAL A 610 17.28 13.57 -6.22
C VAL A 610 18.54 14.23 -6.78
N ASP A 611 19.03 13.77 -7.95
CA ASP A 611 20.20 14.32 -8.61
C ASP A 611 19.98 15.79 -8.99
N ASN A 612 18.81 16.13 -9.53
CA ASN A 612 18.46 17.48 -9.95
C ASN A 612 18.25 18.42 -8.75
N LEU A 613 17.65 17.96 -7.66
CA LEU A 613 17.55 18.73 -6.41
C LEU A 613 18.94 19.03 -5.83
N THR A 614 19.81 18.04 -5.82
CA THR A 614 21.21 18.19 -5.38
C THR A 614 21.97 19.16 -6.28
N ALA A 615 21.79 19.09 -7.60
CA ALA A 615 22.37 20.03 -8.56
C ALA A 615 21.89 21.47 -8.32
N ALA A 616 20.65 21.65 -7.90
CA ALA A 616 20.12 22.95 -7.48
C ALA A 616 20.68 23.46 -6.15
N GLY A 617 21.38 22.61 -5.39
CA GLY A 617 21.98 22.91 -4.09
C GLY A 617 21.02 22.69 -2.91
N ILE A 618 20.03 21.84 -3.06
CA ILE A 618 19.14 21.40 -1.99
C ILE A 618 19.74 20.15 -1.34
N PHE A 619 19.91 20.15 -0.01
CA PHE A 619 20.39 18.97 0.71
C PHE A 619 19.25 18.01 0.96
N VAL A 620 19.29 16.84 0.32
CA VAL A 620 18.22 15.82 0.39
C VAL A 620 18.55 14.80 1.48
N VAL A 621 17.76 14.81 2.56
CA VAL A 621 17.83 13.82 3.64
C VAL A 621 16.76 12.77 3.42
N ALA A 622 17.11 11.49 3.63
CA ALA A 622 16.21 10.37 3.50
C ALA A 622 16.32 9.40 4.69
N SER A 623 15.21 8.86 5.13
CA SER A 623 15.18 7.74 6.09
C SER A 623 15.69 6.48 5.43
N ALA A 624 16.54 5.67 6.11
CA ALA A 624 17.15 4.48 5.53
C ALA A 624 16.18 3.32 5.29
N GLY A 625 15.03 3.31 6.00
CA GLY A 625 14.04 2.24 6.01
C GLY A 625 13.93 1.55 7.37
N ASN A 626 12.84 0.82 7.58
CA ASN A 626 12.53 0.16 8.86
C ASN A 626 12.39 -1.37 8.72
N GLU A 627 13.05 -1.94 7.72
CA GLU A 627 13.05 -3.37 7.37
C GLU A 627 14.25 -4.13 7.94
N GLY A 628 15.02 -3.47 8.83
CA GLY A 628 16.22 -4.02 9.46
C GLY A 628 15.96 -5.08 10.56
N PRO A 629 17.02 -5.51 11.21
CA PRO A 629 18.43 -5.17 11.02
C PRO A 629 19.18 -6.12 10.04
N ALA A 630 18.45 -6.90 9.23
CA ALA A 630 19.05 -7.80 8.25
C ALA A 630 19.85 -7.04 7.18
N CYS A 631 20.85 -7.71 6.57
CA CYS A 631 21.63 -7.14 5.46
C CYS A 631 20.76 -6.84 4.24
N ASN A 632 21.15 -5.84 3.45
CA ASN A 632 20.51 -5.46 2.19
C ASN A 632 19.07 -4.97 2.34
N THR A 633 18.70 -4.45 3.50
CA THR A 633 17.36 -3.93 3.77
C THR A 633 17.23 -2.43 3.44
N VAL A 634 18.32 -1.70 3.17
CA VAL A 634 18.23 -0.38 2.51
C VAL A 634 17.89 -0.62 1.03
N ALA A 635 16.60 -0.70 0.73
CA ALA A 635 16.11 -1.17 -0.57
C ALA A 635 15.14 -0.21 -1.29
N ALA A 636 14.53 0.72 -0.57
CA ALA A 636 13.53 1.62 -1.15
C ALA A 636 14.14 2.94 -1.65
N PRO A 637 13.73 3.47 -2.84
CA PRO A 637 13.92 4.87 -3.19
C PRO A 637 13.35 5.78 -2.08
N ILE A 638 13.98 6.84 -1.69
CA ILE A 638 15.15 7.54 -2.24
C ILE A 638 16.44 7.23 -1.46
N ALA A 639 16.35 6.48 -0.36
CA ALA A 639 17.48 6.18 0.54
C ALA A 639 18.66 5.50 -0.17
N ILE A 640 18.39 4.74 -1.23
CA ILE A 640 19.39 3.98 -1.99
C ILE A 640 20.30 4.86 -2.88
N TYR A 641 19.94 6.13 -3.14
CA TYR A 641 20.66 6.95 -4.12
C TYR A 641 21.91 7.60 -3.53
N GLU A 642 22.92 7.80 -4.39
CA GLU A 642 24.18 8.43 -4.01
C GLU A 642 23.98 9.83 -3.45
N ASN A 643 23.13 10.64 -4.12
CA ASN A 643 22.91 12.03 -3.79
C ASN A 643 21.84 12.26 -2.68
N ALA A 644 21.14 11.23 -2.23
CA ALA A 644 20.38 11.30 -0.99
C ALA A 644 21.29 10.99 0.21
N PHE A 645 21.14 11.73 1.30
CA PHE A 645 21.85 11.45 2.55
C PHE A 645 20.95 10.60 3.44
N SER A 646 21.18 9.29 3.43
CA SER A 646 20.33 8.33 4.15
C SER A 646 20.76 8.14 5.60
N VAL A 647 19.75 8.04 6.49
CA VAL A 647 19.95 8.06 7.94
C VAL A 647 19.31 6.84 8.59
N GLY A 648 20.13 6.03 9.27
CA GLY A 648 19.68 4.93 10.12
C GLY A 648 19.35 5.39 11.54
N ALA A 649 18.71 4.52 12.33
CA ALA A 649 18.18 4.86 13.65
C ALA A 649 18.96 4.16 14.79
N ILE A 650 19.24 4.92 15.86
CA ILE A 650 19.76 4.43 17.14
C ILE A 650 18.82 4.79 18.30
N ASP A 651 18.98 4.05 19.40
CA ASP A 651 18.31 4.32 20.68
C ASP A 651 19.14 5.21 21.62
N ALA A 652 18.64 5.44 22.84
CA ALA A 652 19.29 6.27 23.86
C ALA A 652 20.61 5.68 24.39
N ASN A 653 20.87 4.39 24.20
CA ASN A 653 22.14 3.74 24.54
C ASN A 653 23.15 3.81 23.40
N ASN A 654 22.78 4.38 22.26
CA ASN A 654 23.47 4.34 20.98
C ASN A 654 23.49 2.96 20.32
N ASP A 655 22.60 2.07 20.70
CA ASP A 655 22.44 0.77 20.04
C ASP A 655 21.65 0.93 18.75
N LEU A 656 21.94 0.09 17.73
CA LEU A 656 21.19 0.13 16.49
C LEU A 656 19.75 -0.32 16.75
N ALA A 657 18.79 0.48 16.32
CA ALA A 657 17.38 0.10 16.42
C ALA A 657 17.12 -1.19 15.64
N SER A 658 16.35 -2.11 16.24
CA SER A 658 16.06 -3.43 15.66
C SER A 658 15.35 -3.39 14.31
N PHE A 659 14.74 -2.28 13.98
CA PHE A 659 14.07 -2.04 12.69
C PHE A 659 14.96 -1.30 11.69
N SER A 660 16.06 -0.65 12.10
CA SER A 660 16.86 0.19 11.21
C SER A 660 17.43 -0.61 10.05
N SER A 661 17.10 -0.21 8.82
CA SER A 661 17.60 -0.86 7.62
C SER A 661 19.12 -0.76 7.50
N VAL A 662 19.74 -1.82 7.02
CA VAL A 662 21.20 -2.04 6.89
C VAL A 662 21.55 -2.30 5.42
N GLY A 663 22.66 -1.73 4.95
CA GLY A 663 23.17 -1.97 3.61
C GLY A 663 23.90 -3.31 3.45
N PRO A 664 24.70 -3.46 2.39
CA PRO A 664 24.80 -2.54 1.24
C PRO A 664 23.55 -2.53 0.36
N VAL A 665 23.40 -1.50 -0.48
CA VAL A 665 22.32 -1.44 -1.48
C VAL A 665 22.58 -2.46 -2.59
N THR A 666 21.65 -3.39 -2.77
CA THR A 666 21.77 -4.45 -3.77
C THR A 666 20.67 -4.41 -4.85
N VAL A 667 19.57 -3.73 -4.58
CA VAL A 667 18.39 -3.69 -5.45
C VAL A 667 18.63 -3.03 -6.81
N ASP A 668 19.61 -2.11 -6.91
CA ASP A 668 20.06 -1.47 -8.14
C ASP A 668 21.40 -2.00 -8.66
N GLY A 669 21.96 -3.02 -8.00
CA GLY A 669 23.25 -3.62 -8.34
C GLY A 669 24.49 -2.77 -8.02
N SER A 670 24.33 -1.61 -7.34
CA SER A 670 25.44 -0.69 -7.07
C SER A 670 26.42 -1.17 -5.98
N GLY A 671 25.95 -1.91 -4.99
CA GLY A 671 26.73 -2.26 -3.82
C GLY A 671 27.09 -1.08 -2.92
N ARG A 672 26.40 0.06 -3.06
CA ARG A 672 26.66 1.28 -2.26
C ARG A 672 26.52 1.02 -0.77
N ILE A 673 27.44 1.61 0.01
CA ILE A 673 27.33 1.60 1.47
C ILE A 673 26.27 2.64 1.88
N LYS A 674 25.19 2.15 2.49
CA LYS A 674 24.12 2.91 3.10
C LYS A 674 23.72 2.21 4.43
N PRO A 675 23.23 2.95 5.45
CA PRO A 675 23.03 4.41 5.49
C PRO A 675 24.32 5.20 5.44
N ASP A 676 24.27 6.52 5.20
CA ASP A 676 25.44 7.42 5.28
C ASP A 676 25.84 7.64 6.74
N ILE A 677 24.88 7.73 7.66
CA ILE A 677 25.08 8.01 9.08
C ILE A 677 23.90 7.43 9.90
N VAL A 678 24.04 7.38 11.21
CA VAL A 678 22.93 7.07 12.13
C VAL A 678 22.63 8.25 13.05
N ALA A 679 21.38 8.36 13.52
CA ALA A 679 20.92 9.41 14.43
C ALA A 679 19.83 8.85 15.38
N PRO A 680 19.48 9.57 16.47
CA PRO A 680 18.39 9.19 17.36
C PRO A 680 17.07 8.92 16.62
N GLY A 681 16.51 7.70 16.79
CA GLY A 681 15.31 7.28 16.07
C GLY A 681 14.39 6.37 16.87
N VAL A 682 14.65 6.13 18.16
CA VAL A 682 13.81 5.31 19.04
C VAL A 682 13.22 6.17 20.14
N ASP A 683 11.90 6.10 20.30
CA ASP A 683 11.17 6.88 21.33
C ASP A 683 11.54 8.38 21.34
N VAL A 684 11.58 8.95 20.13
CA VAL A 684 11.85 10.38 19.93
C VAL A 684 10.58 11.15 20.24
N TYR A 685 10.65 12.01 21.26
CA TYR A 685 9.53 12.83 21.70
C TYR A 685 9.41 14.12 20.87
N SER A 686 8.25 14.35 20.24
CA SER A 686 8.03 15.49 19.36
C SER A 686 6.56 15.92 19.33
N SER A 687 6.23 16.92 18.49
CA SER A 687 4.88 17.44 18.30
C SER A 687 3.97 16.46 17.59
N LEU A 688 2.70 16.41 17.97
CA LEU A 688 1.64 15.62 17.34
C LEU A 688 0.41 16.49 17.05
N PRO A 689 -0.46 16.14 16.10
CA PRO A 689 -1.72 16.87 15.88
C PRO A 689 -2.56 17.01 17.15
N GLY A 690 -3.42 18.04 17.19
CA GLY A 690 -4.19 18.38 18.39
C GLY A 690 -3.41 19.20 19.41
N ASN A 691 -2.27 19.80 19.02
CA ASN A 691 -1.32 20.49 19.91
C ASN A 691 -0.72 19.57 20.99
N GLY A 692 -0.66 18.27 20.69
CA GLY A 692 -0.15 17.24 21.58
C GLY A 692 1.33 16.95 21.37
N TYR A 693 1.87 16.07 22.20
CA TYR A 693 3.25 15.59 22.15
C TYR A 693 3.28 14.09 22.42
N GLY A 694 4.23 13.41 21.81
CA GLY A 694 4.40 11.98 22.02
C GLY A 694 5.70 11.43 21.45
N GLY A 695 6.06 10.20 21.84
CA GLY A 695 7.22 9.50 21.35
C GLY A 695 6.87 8.64 20.11
N ASN A 696 7.72 8.70 19.08
CA ASN A 696 7.66 7.80 17.92
C ASN A 696 9.02 7.16 17.68
N SER A 697 9.02 6.01 17.01
CA SER A 697 10.23 5.27 16.64
C SER A 697 10.24 4.96 15.15
N GLY A 698 11.39 5.11 14.49
CA GLY A 698 11.60 4.89 13.07
C GLY A 698 12.84 5.61 12.57
N THR A 699 13.38 5.19 11.43
CA THR A 699 14.38 5.98 10.69
C THR A 699 13.77 7.32 10.23
N SER A 700 12.45 7.40 10.16
CA SER A 700 11.67 8.63 9.97
C SER A 700 11.90 9.68 11.07
N MET A 701 12.28 9.27 12.28
CA MET A 701 12.65 10.15 13.38
C MET A 701 14.13 10.50 13.36
N ALA A 702 14.97 9.61 12.82
CA ALA A 702 16.41 9.82 12.70
C ALA A 702 16.79 10.87 11.63
N GLY A 703 16.19 10.76 10.43
CA GLY A 703 16.42 11.70 9.33
C GLY A 703 16.27 13.18 9.70
N PRO A 704 15.18 13.57 10.38
CA PRO A 704 14.94 14.93 10.87
C PRO A 704 16.09 15.52 11.67
N HIS A 705 16.78 14.72 12.50
CA HIS A 705 17.93 15.21 13.27
C HIS A 705 19.05 15.67 12.34
N VAL A 706 19.34 14.90 11.29
CA VAL A 706 20.37 15.28 10.31
C VAL A 706 19.95 16.51 9.51
N ALA A 707 18.67 16.61 9.12
CA ALA A 707 18.15 17.82 8.45
C ALA A 707 18.33 19.06 9.30
N GLY A 708 18.04 18.97 10.61
CA GLY A 708 18.29 20.01 11.58
C GLY A 708 19.79 20.34 11.74
N VAL A 709 20.66 19.34 11.78
CA VAL A 709 22.13 19.56 11.88
C VAL A 709 22.67 20.29 10.65
N VAL A 710 22.19 19.97 9.44
CA VAL A 710 22.54 20.72 8.22
C VAL A 710 22.09 22.18 8.35
N ALA A 711 20.90 22.44 8.88
CA ALA A 711 20.43 23.81 9.13
C ALA A 711 21.32 24.53 10.16
N LEU A 712 21.79 23.85 11.20
CA LEU A 712 22.74 24.43 12.16
C LEU A 712 24.08 24.76 11.49
N ILE A 713 24.63 23.86 10.67
CA ILE A 713 25.87 24.07 9.91
C ILE A 713 25.76 25.30 9.03
N TRP A 714 24.69 25.43 8.26
CA TRP A 714 24.51 26.51 7.30
C TRP A 714 24.16 27.84 7.95
N SER A 715 23.43 27.82 9.05
CA SER A 715 23.20 29.03 9.85
C SER A 715 24.49 29.53 10.53
N ALA A 716 25.35 28.60 10.96
CA ALA A 716 26.66 28.93 11.50
C ALA A 716 27.64 29.40 10.44
N ASN A 717 27.60 28.88 9.21
CA ASN A 717 28.44 29.34 8.08
C ASN A 717 27.62 29.44 6.80
N PRO A 718 27.01 30.61 6.51
CA PRO A 718 26.18 30.82 5.32
C PRO A 718 26.90 30.61 3.96
N ALA A 719 28.24 30.65 3.93
CA ALA A 719 28.99 30.36 2.72
C ALA A 719 28.87 28.88 2.28
N LEU A 720 28.44 28.01 3.16
CA LEU A 720 28.20 26.59 2.87
C LEU A 720 26.79 26.29 2.32
N ILE A 721 25.89 27.28 2.28
CA ILE A 721 24.53 27.08 1.77
C ILE A 721 24.62 26.61 0.31
N GLY A 722 24.07 25.41 0.06
CA GLY A 722 24.08 24.79 -1.25
C GLY A 722 25.41 24.12 -1.66
N ASP A 723 26.45 24.15 -0.85
CA ASP A 723 27.64 23.32 -1.03
C ASP A 723 27.42 21.93 -0.44
N ILE A 724 26.72 21.10 -1.22
CA ILE A 724 26.28 19.77 -0.80
C ILE A 724 27.49 18.86 -0.49
N ALA A 725 28.48 18.87 -1.39
CA ALA A 725 29.66 18.00 -1.26
C ALA A 725 30.44 18.31 0.04
N ARG A 726 30.65 19.60 0.32
CA ARG A 726 31.37 20.02 1.52
C ARG A 726 30.57 19.73 2.80
N THR A 727 29.25 19.92 2.75
CA THR A 727 28.36 19.63 3.89
C THR A 727 28.33 18.14 4.19
N ARG A 728 28.23 17.27 3.17
CA ARG A 728 28.32 15.81 3.34
C ARG A 728 29.68 15.42 3.97
N GLN A 729 30.77 15.98 3.47
CA GLN A 729 32.10 15.71 4.02
C GLN A 729 32.19 16.11 5.50
N LEU A 730 31.67 17.29 5.88
CA LEU A 730 31.64 17.73 7.28
C LEU A 730 30.90 16.75 8.17
N LEU A 731 29.72 16.32 7.77
CA LEU A 731 28.92 15.33 8.52
C LEU A 731 29.67 14.01 8.68
N GLN A 732 30.33 13.52 7.62
CA GLN A 732 31.06 12.26 7.60
C GLN A 732 32.33 12.32 8.45
N ASP A 733 33.13 13.38 8.30
CA ASP A 733 34.42 13.54 9.00
C ASP A 733 34.26 13.78 10.50
N THR A 734 33.14 14.36 10.91
CA THR A 734 32.86 14.73 12.31
C THR A 734 31.95 13.74 13.04
N ALA A 735 31.43 12.73 12.36
CA ALA A 735 30.59 11.71 12.97
C ALA A 735 31.31 11.01 14.14
N ALA A 736 30.61 10.87 15.26
CA ALA A 736 31.12 10.12 16.41
C ALA A 736 31.19 8.61 16.07
N PRO A 737 32.17 7.87 16.62
CA PRO A 737 32.23 6.42 16.43
C PRO A 737 30.94 5.74 16.92
N PHE A 738 30.36 4.88 16.07
CA PHE A 738 29.32 3.97 16.52
C PHE A 738 30.00 2.79 17.25
N THR A 739 29.63 2.58 18.51
CA THR A 739 30.13 1.51 19.36
C THR A 739 28.99 0.74 20.03
N GLY A 740 27.75 1.01 19.63
CA GLY A 740 26.55 0.36 20.17
C GLY A 740 26.40 -1.09 19.74
N GLU A 741 25.49 -1.77 20.38
CA GLU A 741 25.11 -3.14 20.03
C GLU A 741 24.16 -3.16 18.84
N ILE A 742 24.15 -4.29 18.14
CA ILE A 742 23.17 -4.59 17.10
C ILE A 742 22.22 -5.60 17.71
N ALA A 743 20.94 -5.26 17.81
CA ALA A 743 19.95 -6.16 18.39
C ALA A 743 19.95 -7.52 17.67
N ASP A 744 20.08 -8.62 18.42
CA ASP A 744 19.89 -9.96 17.89
C ASP A 744 18.45 -10.08 17.37
N SER A 745 18.27 -10.01 16.05
CA SER A 745 16.96 -10.23 15.45
C SER A 745 16.58 -11.70 15.59
N LEU A 746 15.38 -11.98 16.04
CA LEU A 746 14.74 -13.29 15.95
C LEU A 746 14.68 -13.69 14.46
N GLY A 747 15.71 -14.37 13.95
CA GLY A 747 15.77 -14.85 12.57
C GLY A 747 17.04 -14.52 11.79
N SER A 748 17.99 -13.74 12.32
CA SER A 748 19.32 -13.67 11.70
C SER A 748 19.97 -15.06 11.80
N THR A 749 20.11 -15.73 10.66
CA THR A 749 20.95 -16.93 10.60
C THR A 749 22.36 -16.51 11.00
N PRO A 750 23.04 -17.27 11.90
CA PRO A 750 24.45 -17.08 12.13
C PRO A 750 25.18 -17.28 10.79
N GLY A 751 25.53 -16.19 10.11
CA GLY A 751 26.12 -16.24 8.77
C GLY A 751 25.74 -15.08 7.85
N ASP A 752 24.90 -14.14 8.26
CA ASP A 752 24.67 -12.89 7.49
C ASP A 752 26.00 -12.14 7.41
N ALA A 753 26.65 -12.28 6.24
CA ALA A 753 28.04 -11.90 6.01
C ALA A 753 28.31 -10.42 6.29
N CYS A 754 27.31 -9.55 6.19
CA CYS A 754 27.49 -8.13 6.44
C CYS A 754 27.53 -7.80 7.94
N LEU A 755 26.87 -8.57 8.78
CA LEU A 755 26.88 -8.36 10.23
C LEU A 755 28.11 -9.03 10.88
N VAL A 756 28.54 -10.21 10.38
CA VAL A 756 29.62 -11.00 10.94
C VAL A 756 30.98 -10.64 10.34
N GLN A 757 31.08 -10.39 9.03
CA GLN A 757 32.33 -10.10 8.35
C GLN A 757 32.77 -8.64 8.46
N LEU A 758 31.83 -7.71 8.63
CA LEU A 758 32.15 -6.29 8.61
C LEU A 758 32.42 -5.75 10.02
N GLY A 759 31.91 -6.40 11.08
CA GLY A 759 32.10 -5.92 12.46
C GLY A 759 31.90 -4.40 12.53
N LEU A 760 32.29 -3.76 13.58
CA LEU A 760 32.46 -2.29 13.62
C LEU A 760 33.79 -1.91 12.91
N GLY A 761 33.91 -2.30 11.62
CA GLY A 761 35.09 -2.13 10.78
C GLY A 761 35.40 -0.68 10.39
N PRO A 762 36.32 -0.49 9.41
CA PRO A 762 36.62 0.87 8.92
C PRO A 762 35.38 1.55 8.40
N ARG A 763 35.26 2.86 8.62
CA ARG A 763 34.17 3.70 8.14
C ARG A 763 34.35 4.08 6.67
N PRO A 764 33.30 4.16 5.85
CA PRO A 764 31.91 3.82 6.19
C PRO A 764 31.66 2.32 6.23
N ASN A 765 30.66 1.88 7.02
CA ASN A 765 30.18 0.51 7.04
C ASN A 765 28.66 0.46 6.80
N PRO A 766 28.08 -0.68 6.37
CA PRO A 766 26.68 -0.77 5.99
C PRO A 766 25.70 -0.72 7.17
N ILE A 767 26.18 -0.70 8.41
CA ILE A 767 25.35 -0.68 9.63
C ILE A 767 25.07 0.75 10.07
N ALA A 768 26.13 1.55 10.24
CA ALA A 768 26.06 2.90 10.79
C ALA A 768 26.70 3.97 9.87
N GLY A 769 27.05 3.61 8.63
CA GLY A 769 27.74 4.50 7.71
C GLY A 769 29.05 5.04 8.32
N TYR A 770 29.13 6.37 8.42
CA TYR A 770 30.28 7.04 9.03
C TYR A 770 30.21 7.11 10.56
N GLY A 771 29.11 6.73 11.19
CA GLY A 771 28.91 6.74 12.65
C GLY A 771 27.69 7.54 13.09
N ILE A 772 27.70 8.04 14.32
CA ILE A 772 26.58 8.82 14.90
C ILE A 772 26.78 10.30 14.56
N VAL A 773 25.73 10.97 14.10
CA VAL A 773 25.78 12.41 13.83
C VAL A 773 26.16 13.23 15.07
N ASP A 774 27.07 14.18 14.91
CA ASP A 774 27.56 15.06 15.96
C ASP A 774 27.40 16.51 15.53
N ALA A 775 26.32 17.15 15.98
CA ALA A 775 26.03 18.53 15.63
C ALA A 775 27.11 19.52 16.09
N TYR A 776 27.65 19.31 17.29
CA TYR A 776 28.65 20.21 17.84
C TYR A 776 29.97 20.16 17.05
N ALA A 777 30.45 18.95 16.76
CA ALA A 777 31.68 18.80 15.99
C ALA A 777 31.52 19.34 14.56
N ALA A 778 30.40 19.05 13.91
CA ALA A 778 30.09 19.51 12.56
C ALA A 778 30.01 21.04 12.45
N VAL A 779 29.29 21.70 13.39
CA VAL A 779 29.18 23.17 13.40
C VAL A 779 30.53 23.83 13.75
N LYS A 780 31.27 23.30 14.70
CA LYS A 780 32.61 23.78 15.03
C LYS A 780 33.56 23.71 13.83
N ALA A 781 33.53 22.59 13.07
CA ALA A 781 34.32 22.45 11.86
C ALA A 781 33.84 23.43 10.74
N ALA A 782 32.54 23.62 10.60
CA ALA A 782 31.97 24.57 9.64
C ALA A 782 32.41 26.03 9.94
N ILE A 783 32.43 26.43 11.21
CA ILE A 783 32.89 27.75 11.62
C ILE A 783 34.38 27.95 11.30
N ALA A 784 35.19 26.88 11.42
CA ALA A 784 36.63 26.97 11.11
C ALA A 784 36.92 27.14 9.60
N LEU A 785 35.92 26.99 8.74
CA LEU A 785 35.99 27.22 7.29
C LEU A 785 35.56 28.64 6.86
N ARG A 786 35.19 29.52 7.80
CA ARG A 786 34.79 30.91 7.52
C ARG A 786 35.91 31.78 6.99
#